data_6bb2122fed53cbd085ac66b02dd63c60
#
_entry.id   6bb2122fed53cbd085ac66b02dd63c60
#
_cell.length_a   1.000
_cell.length_b   1.000
_cell.length_c   1.000
_cell.angle_alpha   90.00
_cell.angle_beta   90.00
_cell.angle_gamma   90.00
#
_symmetry.space_group_name_H-M   'P 1'
#
loop_
_entity.id
_entity.type
_entity.pdbx_description
1 polymer ?
#
loop_
_entity_poly.entity_id
_entity_poly.type
_entity_poly.pdbx_seq_one_letter_code
_entity_poly.pdbx_strand_id
1 'polypeptide(L)'
;MNDPAQFTENLSKKLIILLCFFASSLPLFAQIDNLFWFAAPEISPNHAHNPITFCFTSFSSPATVTISQPANAAFTPVTVNLNPYSYYALDVTSQESIVSTAPVNTVCNHGFKIVSTANITTYYQLGANNSEIYTLKGRNGLGTDFIVPMQNLLVDGPPSDPRNSIEIVATENNTTVTIIPSRPLTGGIAAGTPITITLNAGQSYCIKSADQSANGHLTNTRITSDKPIAVNSTDDSVASNQFSGYSGQDLVGEQIVPNEYAGDFFIAMYNNRQFENICVIPTQDTTHVYINGSATPSATLNVGQSYTYMPSNSPTVATMITSDKPVHVFQLTGSDGEAGGTQLPALGCTGSQEVVYARPSYSTHLRLSIVVPTAYVSGFTMTVGNNNVPVPASYFTTLPYNNAWSYCYREFTSSVPTQQVMILQNSLGPFHLGILDYYSGMSSSLGYFSDYSSVGRIDVMMDKIYCLHDTVRFNYITENIDTVHLITPNGDTLTHEPYIIDDLTLADTGYYYLRAHSAIGCEDTWLLDSVRIQLINSYKPDLGPDQSLCTGEVVMLHANYSANDVEYTWNTGDTGDSIEVITSGEYILNVALDDPDASFTCESSDTIQIYFYPLPKADLEADITSGCTPLTVHFTDLSTPNPDSLTTEWYFFDENFNIIDYSNEDNPVIDFTDGGSYSVKLVITTPEGCMDSVTKWNYITTSPQPDIDFLASPEISMISDNGGNVDFTAYLSDNVTSDLTSNLVWDFGDGEETQGEVTTSHVYSTWGDYVVTLTLVTQGGCGDSVSHTVIVEDDLIFPNVITPNGDGINDVWAIGNLNTDINPEDPDEYRHNELRISDRWGKVVFHVKNYDTWSKDGQIHLGENPFTGDDLSDGVYYYTFTYKGKAKTTQWHGSITIIR
;
A
#
# COMPACT_ATOMS: atom_id res chain seq x y z
N MET A 1 38.56 -41.51 -31.71
CA MET A 1 38.81 -40.05 -31.92
C MET A 1 37.46 -39.38 -31.79
N ASN A 2 37.16 -38.85 -30.63
CA ASN A 2 35.86 -38.21 -30.32
C ASN A 2 35.98 -36.73 -30.70
N ASP A 3 34.99 -36.27 -31.40
CA ASP A 3 34.85 -34.94 -31.93
C ASP A 3 34.71 -33.90 -30.80
N PRO A 4 35.56 -32.86 -30.72
CA PRO A 4 35.51 -31.82 -29.72
C PRO A 4 34.24 -30.99 -29.77
N ALA A 5 33.45 -31.01 -30.83
CA ALA A 5 32.21 -30.24 -31.00
C ALA A 5 31.04 -30.76 -30.12
N GLN A 6 30.99 -32.05 -29.81
CA GLN A 6 29.97 -32.62 -28.95
C GLN A 6 30.18 -32.32 -27.45
N PHE A 7 31.43 -31.96 -27.04
CA PHE A 7 31.73 -31.65 -25.66
C PHE A 7 31.35 -30.21 -25.27
N THR A 8 31.42 -29.29 -26.21
CA THR A 8 31.04 -27.89 -26.01
C THR A 8 29.53 -27.68 -26.03
N GLU A 9 28.79 -28.47 -26.83
CA GLU A 9 27.34 -28.39 -26.93
C GLU A 9 26.65 -28.94 -25.64
N ASN A 10 27.21 -29.98 -25.04
CA ASN A 10 26.72 -30.53 -23.77
C ASN A 10 27.08 -29.67 -22.54
N LEU A 11 28.18 -28.90 -22.63
CA LEU A 11 28.54 -27.94 -21.54
C LEU A 11 27.63 -26.69 -21.58
N SER A 12 27.34 -26.21 -22.81
CA SER A 12 26.42 -25.04 -22.96
C SER A 12 24.99 -25.38 -22.58
N LYS A 13 24.47 -26.58 -22.90
CA LYS A 13 23.14 -27.05 -22.50
C LYS A 13 23.05 -27.31 -20.98
N LYS A 14 24.12 -27.82 -20.35
CA LYS A 14 24.16 -27.96 -18.89
C LYS A 14 24.34 -26.62 -18.17
N LEU A 15 25.03 -25.65 -18.77
CA LEU A 15 25.17 -24.31 -18.20
C LEU A 15 23.89 -23.50 -18.36
N ILE A 16 23.17 -23.67 -19.47
CA ILE A 16 21.84 -23.05 -19.68
C ILE A 16 20.80 -23.69 -18.77
N ILE A 17 20.83 -25.01 -18.54
CA ILE A 17 19.97 -25.68 -17.57
C ILE A 17 20.34 -25.27 -16.14
N LEU A 18 21.61 -25.05 -15.81
CA LEU A 18 22.03 -24.56 -14.48
C LEU A 18 21.72 -23.08 -14.28
N LEU A 19 21.71 -22.26 -15.34
CA LEU A 19 21.24 -20.85 -15.28
C LEU A 19 19.72 -20.73 -15.28
N CYS A 20 18.99 -21.70 -15.85
CA CYS A 20 17.52 -21.75 -15.71
C CYS A 20 17.07 -22.26 -14.31
N PHE A 21 17.89 -22.99 -13.56
CA PHE A 21 17.58 -23.37 -12.19
C PHE A 21 17.94 -22.29 -11.13
N PHE A 22 18.59 -21.20 -11.51
CA PHE A 22 18.75 -19.99 -10.69
C PHE A 22 17.81 -18.86 -11.07
N ALA A 23 16.88 -19.11 -12.01
CA ALA A 23 15.80 -18.18 -12.31
C ALA A 23 14.67 -18.39 -11.29
N SER A 24 14.80 -17.64 -10.19
CA SER A 24 13.69 -17.13 -9.37
C SER A 24 12.78 -18.17 -8.72
N SER A 25 13.15 -18.65 -7.54
CA SER A 25 12.17 -18.61 -6.48
C SER A 25 11.89 -17.14 -6.17
N LEU A 26 11.04 -16.49 -6.95
CA LEU A 26 10.44 -15.24 -6.53
C LEU A 26 9.55 -15.59 -5.34
N PRO A 27 9.79 -15.04 -4.15
CA PRO A 27 8.88 -15.22 -3.05
C PRO A 27 7.54 -14.60 -3.44
N LEU A 28 6.47 -15.35 -3.31
CA LEU A 28 5.11 -14.88 -3.50
C LEU A 28 4.68 -14.08 -2.27
N PHE A 29 4.20 -12.89 -2.50
CA PHE A 29 3.94 -11.88 -1.48
C PHE A 29 2.55 -11.31 -1.72
N ALA A 30 1.71 -11.21 -0.73
CA ALA A 30 0.34 -10.83 -0.97
C ALA A 30 -0.31 -9.77 -0.07
N GLN A 31 0.18 -9.35 1.06
CA GLN A 31 -0.05 -7.96 1.51
C GLN A 31 1.05 -7.05 0.99
N ILE A 32 1.90 -7.64 0.23
CA ILE A 32 3.03 -7.08 -0.45
C ILE A 32 2.61 -6.94 -1.89
N ASP A 33 2.19 -5.76 -2.27
CA ASP A 33 1.70 -5.49 -3.62
C ASP A 33 2.30 -4.17 -4.13
N ASN A 34 2.04 -3.86 -5.38
CA ASN A 34 2.39 -2.59 -6.00
C ASN A 34 1.16 -1.76 -6.39
N LEU A 35 -0.04 -2.25 -6.08
CA LEU A 35 -1.30 -1.56 -6.34
C LEU A 35 -2.25 -1.71 -5.16
N PHE A 36 -2.68 -0.59 -4.59
CA PHE A 36 -3.66 -0.56 -3.50
C PHE A 36 -4.74 0.46 -3.79
N TRP A 37 -5.96 0.15 -3.32
CA TRP A 37 -7.09 1.06 -3.34
C TRP A 37 -7.67 1.17 -1.94
N PHE A 38 -8.07 2.37 -1.54
CA PHE A 38 -8.54 2.62 -0.19
C PHE A 38 -9.54 3.78 -0.14
N ALA A 39 -10.59 3.65 0.64
CA ALA A 39 -11.54 4.71 0.97
C ALA A 39 -11.39 5.07 2.44
N ALA A 40 -10.78 6.19 2.76
CA ALA A 40 -10.55 6.58 4.14
C ALA A 40 -11.87 6.88 4.87
N PRO A 41 -12.05 6.42 6.13
CA PRO A 41 -13.26 6.66 6.91
C PRO A 41 -13.39 8.13 7.33
N GLU A 42 -14.63 8.55 7.60
CA GLU A 42 -14.94 9.78 8.33
C GLU A 42 -14.95 9.50 9.83
N ILE A 43 -14.00 10.07 10.55
CA ILE A 43 -13.91 9.94 12.00
C ILE A 43 -14.59 11.12 12.68
N SER A 44 -15.28 10.84 13.79
CA SER A 44 -15.97 11.87 14.57
C SER A 44 -15.04 12.97 15.06
N PRO A 45 -15.40 14.25 14.94
CA PRO A 45 -14.48 15.38 15.17
C PRO A 45 -13.86 15.46 16.57
N ASN A 46 -14.45 14.81 17.55
CA ASN A 46 -13.95 14.80 18.95
C ASN A 46 -13.16 13.52 19.27
N HIS A 47 -13.00 12.63 18.34
CA HIS A 47 -12.15 11.46 18.47
C HIS A 47 -10.73 11.86 18.04
N ALA A 48 -9.76 11.74 18.94
CA ALA A 48 -8.38 12.21 18.70
C ALA A 48 -7.66 11.32 17.66
N HIS A 49 -7.99 11.49 16.38
CA HIS A 49 -7.51 10.69 15.26
C HIS A 49 -6.32 11.29 14.49
N ASN A 50 -5.78 12.41 14.97
CA ASN A 50 -4.60 13.04 14.36
C ASN A 50 -3.29 12.54 14.99
N PRO A 51 -2.21 12.36 14.19
CA PRO A 51 -2.11 12.59 12.74
C PRO A 51 -2.79 11.52 11.90
N ILE A 52 -3.13 11.87 10.65
CA ILE A 52 -3.61 10.97 9.62
C ILE A 52 -2.46 10.67 8.67
N THR A 53 -2.02 9.42 8.59
CA THR A 53 -0.82 9.07 7.82
C THR A 53 -1.01 7.85 6.93
N PHE A 54 -0.42 7.91 5.74
CA PHE A 54 -0.15 6.72 4.94
C PHE A 54 1.30 6.29 5.17
N CYS A 55 1.48 5.06 5.57
CA CYS A 55 2.77 4.48 5.87
C CYS A 55 3.17 3.49 4.78
N PHE A 56 4.39 3.63 4.27
CA PHE A 56 4.93 2.80 3.21
C PHE A 56 6.22 2.16 3.68
N THR A 57 6.38 0.87 3.42
CA THR A 57 7.61 0.14 3.74
C THR A 57 8.04 -0.70 2.54
N SER A 58 9.28 -0.51 2.11
CA SER A 58 9.86 -1.25 0.99
C SER A 58 10.55 -2.53 1.46
N PHE A 59 10.72 -3.47 0.56
CA PHE A 59 11.48 -4.70 0.72
C PHE A 59 12.92 -4.54 0.20
N SER A 60 13.51 -5.62 -0.29
CA SER A 60 14.89 -5.65 -0.79
C SER A 60 15.15 -4.78 -2.03
N SER A 61 14.10 -4.32 -2.72
CA SER A 61 14.20 -3.44 -3.87
C SER A 61 13.79 -2.01 -3.53
N PRO A 62 14.42 -0.99 -4.12
CA PRO A 62 13.93 0.38 -4.01
C PRO A 62 12.56 0.51 -4.67
N ALA A 63 11.72 1.41 -4.16
CA ALA A 63 10.37 1.62 -4.68
C ALA A 63 10.06 3.11 -4.83
N THR A 64 9.43 3.47 -5.93
CA THR A 64 8.80 4.78 -6.10
C THR A 64 7.30 4.60 -5.93
N VAL A 65 6.76 5.20 -4.88
CA VAL A 65 5.33 5.09 -4.52
C VAL A 65 4.62 6.37 -4.90
N THR A 66 3.56 6.25 -5.68
CA THR A 66 2.67 7.38 -6.01
C THR A 66 1.31 7.15 -5.39
N ILE A 67 0.88 8.07 -4.52
CA ILE A 67 -0.47 8.12 -3.97
C ILE A 67 -1.27 9.22 -4.67
N SER A 68 -2.48 8.89 -5.07
CA SER A 68 -3.38 9.79 -5.80
C SER A 68 -4.84 9.54 -5.44
N GLN A 69 -5.69 10.50 -5.74
CA GLN A 69 -7.15 10.35 -5.77
C GLN A 69 -7.62 10.57 -7.21
N PRO A 70 -7.78 9.52 -8.02
CA PRO A 70 -8.02 9.66 -9.47
C PRO A 70 -9.27 10.48 -9.82
N ALA A 71 -10.28 10.46 -8.95
CA ALA A 71 -11.53 11.21 -9.15
C ALA A 71 -11.49 12.64 -8.56
N ASN A 72 -10.42 13.04 -7.87
CA ASN A 72 -10.35 14.30 -7.12
C ASN A 72 -9.21 15.19 -7.57
N ALA A 73 -9.48 16.15 -8.42
CA ALA A 73 -8.49 17.12 -8.89
C ALA A 73 -7.93 18.05 -7.78
N ALA A 74 -8.58 18.11 -6.62
CA ALA A 74 -8.08 18.91 -5.48
C ALA A 74 -6.94 18.21 -4.71
N PHE A 75 -6.81 16.89 -4.86
CA PHE A 75 -5.69 16.15 -4.27
C PHE A 75 -4.52 16.10 -5.26
N THR A 76 -3.45 16.79 -4.92
CA THR A 76 -2.22 16.72 -5.71
C THR A 76 -1.53 15.36 -5.47
N PRO A 77 -1.29 14.54 -6.50
CA PRO A 77 -0.57 13.28 -6.33
C PRO A 77 0.79 13.48 -5.67
N VAL A 78 1.11 12.61 -4.74
CA VAL A 78 2.37 12.64 -3.99
C VAL A 78 3.22 11.45 -4.41
N THR A 79 4.48 11.69 -4.73
CA THR A 79 5.45 10.65 -5.07
C THR A 79 6.53 10.57 -3.99
N VAL A 80 6.79 9.36 -3.52
CA VAL A 80 7.76 9.07 -2.46
C VAL A 80 8.77 8.04 -2.99
N ASN A 81 10.06 8.28 -2.79
CA ASN A 81 11.11 7.33 -3.12
C ASN A 81 11.57 6.60 -1.86
N LEU A 82 11.52 5.29 -1.88
CA LEU A 82 11.96 4.42 -0.81
C LEU A 82 13.24 3.69 -1.21
N ASN A 83 14.24 3.75 -0.35
CA ASN A 83 15.41 2.87 -0.45
C ASN A 83 15.02 1.44 -0.03
N PRO A 84 15.83 0.42 -0.35
CA PRO A 84 15.60 -0.93 0.18
C PRO A 84 15.43 -0.92 1.70
N TYR A 85 14.41 -1.66 2.19
CA TYR A 85 14.09 -1.79 3.62
C TYR A 85 13.95 -0.45 4.35
N SER A 86 13.29 0.50 3.71
CA SER A 86 13.03 1.82 4.29
C SER A 86 11.56 2.06 4.52
N TYR A 87 11.28 3.04 5.35
CA TYR A 87 9.96 3.45 5.79
C TYR A 87 9.75 4.93 5.51
N TYR A 88 8.53 5.28 5.12
CA TYR A 88 8.07 6.65 4.99
C TYR A 88 6.63 6.79 5.47
N ALA A 89 6.36 7.79 6.29
CA ALA A 89 5.02 8.17 6.72
C ALA A 89 4.63 9.50 6.05
N LEU A 90 3.60 9.46 5.22
CA LEU A 90 3.02 10.61 4.58
C LEU A 90 1.89 11.17 5.45
N ASP A 91 2.10 12.32 6.05
CA ASP A 91 1.08 13.03 6.83
C ASP A 91 0.11 13.78 5.89
N VAL A 92 -1.16 13.42 5.96
CA VAL A 92 -2.25 14.03 5.19
C VAL A 92 -3.28 14.73 6.10
N THR A 93 -2.96 14.93 7.36
CA THR A 93 -3.85 15.54 8.37
C THR A 93 -4.44 16.88 7.93
N SER A 94 -3.62 17.73 7.31
CA SER A 94 -4.08 19.03 6.81
C SER A 94 -5.10 18.95 5.67
N GLN A 95 -5.30 17.76 5.09
CA GLN A 95 -6.17 17.50 3.94
C GLN A 95 -7.39 16.64 4.33
N GLU A 96 -7.67 16.46 5.61
CA GLU A 96 -8.73 15.59 6.13
C GLU A 96 -10.07 15.75 5.39
N SER A 97 -10.47 16.96 5.06
CA SER A 97 -11.73 17.25 4.36
C SER A 97 -11.84 16.66 2.94
N ILE A 98 -10.70 16.32 2.32
CA ILE A 98 -10.64 15.69 0.99
C ILE A 98 -10.07 14.27 1.05
N VAL A 99 -9.66 13.84 2.23
CA VAL A 99 -9.18 12.47 2.50
C VAL A 99 -10.34 11.57 2.87
N SER A 100 -11.20 12.00 3.80
CA SER A 100 -12.31 11.21 4.33
C SER A 100 -13.45 11.03 3.32
N THR A 101 -14.04 9.82 3.32
CA THR A 101 -15.20 9.50 2.49
C THR A 101 -16.48 10.06 3.12
N ALA A 102 -16.66 11.36 2.98
CA ALA A 102 -17.77 12.14 3.52
C ALA A 102 -18.33 13.09 2.45
N PRO A 103 -19.64 13.43 2.51
CA PRO A 103 -20.63 12.99 3.48
C PRO A 103 -21.18 11.57 3.21
N VAL A 104 -21.72 10.92 4.24
CA VAL A 104 -22.34 9.59 4.12
C VAL A 104 -23.52 9.57 3.13
N ASN A 105 -23.83 8.39 2.55
CA ASN A 105 -24.88 8.16 1.57
C ASN A 105 -24.75 9.06 0.30
N THR A 106 -23.52 9.46 0.00
CA THR A 106 -23.21 10.34 -1.13
C THR A 106 -21.99 9.79 -1.88
N VAL A 107 -22.01 9.86 -3.21
CA VAL A 107 -20.83 9.55 -4.01
C VAL A 107 -19.78 10.66 -3.82
N CYS A 108 -18.64 10.28 -3.32
CA CYS A 108 -17.48 11.14 -3.07
C CYS A 108 -16.37 10.87 -4.10
N ASN A 109 -15.48 11.82 -4.30
CA ASN A 109 -14.31 11.66 -5.17
C ASN A 109 -13.02 11.40 -4.37
N HIS A 110 -13.12 10.77 -3.20
CA HIS A 110 -12.06 10.71 -2.20
C HIS A 110 -11.36 9.35 -2.10
N GLY A 111 -11.61 8.46 -3.07
CA GLY A 111 -10.95 7.15 -3.11
C GLY A 111 -9.47 7.27 -3.51
N PHE A 112 -8.61 6.63 -2.74
CA PHE A 112 -7.18 6.60 -2.97
C PHE A 112 -6.78 5.45 -3.88
N LYS A 113 -5.82 5.73 -4.76
CA LYS A 113 -5.04 4.77 -5.52
C LYS A 113 -3.56 4.96 -5.17
N ILE A 114 -2.92 3.89 -4.75
CA ILE A 114 -1.49 3.85 -4.46
C ILE A 114 -0.85 2.89 -5.45
N VAL A 115 0.16 3.36 -6.17
CA VAL A 115 0.93 2.56 -7.14
C VAL A 115 2.40 2.63 -6.77
N SER A 116 3.09 1.52 -6.85
CA SER A 116 4.52 1.43 -6.58
C SER A 116 5.25 0.74 -7.73
N THR A 117 6.50 1.14 -7.98
CA THR A 117 7.36 0.49 -8.98
C THR A 117 7.88 -0.88 -8.53
N ALA A 118 7.82 -1.17 -7.24
CA ALA A 118 8.15 -2.45 -6.63
C ALA A 118 7.14 -2.77 -5.54
N ASN A 119 7.09 -4.01 -5.10
CA ASN A 119 6.23 -4.41 -3.99
C ASN A 119 6.57 -3.66 -2.70
N ILE A 120 5.54 -3.24 -2.00
CA ILE A 120 5.60 -2.54 -0.71
C ILE A 120 4.56 -3.12 0.25
N THR A 121 4.76 -2.89 1.55
CA THR A 121 3.66 -2.97 2.53
C THR A 121 3.16 -1.55 2.77
N THR A 122 1.85 -1.37 2.83
CA THR A 122 1.25 -0.07 3.17
C THR A 122 0.10 -0.22 4.15
N TYR A 123 -0.03 0.76 5.02
CA TYR A 123 -1.15 0.87 5.95
C TYR A 123 -1.54 2.34 6.15
N TYR A 124 -2.80 2.53 6.40
CA TYR A 124 -3.36 3.83 6.78
C TYR A 124 -3.49 3.88 8.29
N GLN A 125 -2.99 4.94 8.89
CA GLN A 125 -2.89 5.08 10.32
C GLN A 125 -3.54 6.36 10.80
N LEU A 126 -4.32 6.23 11.85
CA LEU A 126 -5.02 7.31 12.51
C LEU A 126 -4.54 7.47 13.94
N GLY A 127 -4.32 8.72 14.36
CA GLY A 127 -4.12 9.11 15.74
C GLY A 127 -2.79 8.71 16.38
N ALA A 128 -2.44 9.47 17.41
CA ALA A 128 -1.46 9.08 18.41
C ALA A 128 -2.15 8.65 19.72
N ASN A 129 -3.31 9.22 20.01
CA ASN A 129 -4.23 8.84 21.10
C ASN A 129 -5.47 8.27 20.42
N ASN A 130 -5.88 7.07 20.70
CA ASN A 130 -6.92 6.30 19.99
C ASN A 130 -6.45 5.92 18.57
N SER A 131 -5.26 5.35 18.47
CA SER A 131 -4.67 4.98 17.19
C SER A 131 -5.31 3.71 16.63
N GLU A 132 -5.49 3.69 15.31
CA GLU A 132 -5.83 2.48 14.58
C GLU A 132 -5.01 2.36 13.30
N ILE A 133 -4.85 1.13 12.86
CA ILE A 133 -4.09 0.77 11.66
C ILE A 133 -5.01 -0.02 10.73
N TYR A 134 -5.29 0.53 9.55
CA TYR A 134 -5.90 -0.20 8.46
C TYR A 134 -4.80 -0.82 7.61
N THR A 135 -4.65 -2.11 7.66
CA THR A 135 -3.69 -2.81 6.81
C THR A 135 -4.26 -2.94 5.40
N LEU A 136 -3.61 -2.31 4.42
CA LEU A 136 -4.08 -2.36 3.04
C LEU A 136 -3.67 -3.70 2.41
N LYS A 137 -4.65 -4.37 1.79
CA LYS A 137 -4.53 -5.75 1.34
C LYS A 137 -4.05 -5.89 -0.11
N GLY A 138 -3.72 -4.78 -0.78
CA GLY A 138 -3.36 -4.81 -2.19
C GLY A 138 -4.50 -5.37 -3.06
N ARG A 139 -4.14 -6.19 -4.05
CA ARG A 139 -5.15 -6.86 -4.89
C ARG A 139 -6.01 -7.84 -4.13
N ASN A 140 -5.56 -8.39 -3.00
CA ASN A 140 -6.38 -9.26 -2.16
C ASN A 140 -7.52 -8.53 -1.44
N GLY A 141 -7.46 -7.21 -1.34
CA GLY A 141 -8.56 -6.38 -0.86
C GLY A 141 -9.56 -6.02 -1.97
N LEU A 142 -9.33 -6.46 -3.21
CA LEU A 142 -10.19 -6.16 -4.36
C LEU A 142 -11.06 -7.38 -4.70
N GLY A 143 -12.35 -7.14 -4.90
CA GLY A 143 -13.27 -8.20 -5.30
C GLY A 143 -14.64 -7.67 -5.67
N THR A 144 -15.56 -8.59 -5.93
CA THR A 144 -16.92 -8.27 -6.38
C THR A 144 -18.02 -8.76 -5.45
N ASP A 145 -17.69 -9.56 -4.41
CA ASP A 145 -18.64 -10.08 -3.43
C ASP A 145 -18.02 -10.09 -2.02
N PHE A 146 -18.64 -9.35 -1.11
CA PHE A 146 -18.17 -9.17 0.27
C PHE A 146 -19.31 -9.42 1.25
N ILE A 147 -18.99 -10.05 2.38
CA ILE A 147 -19.78 -10.04 3.61
C ILE A 147 -18.93 -9.39 4.68
N VAL A 148 -19.38 -8.26 5.21
CA VAL A 148 -18.60 -7.45 6.14
C VAL A 148 -18.39 -8.17 7.47
N PRO A 149 -17.17 -8.52 7.84
CA PRO A 149 -16.82 -9.01 9.16
C PRO A 149 -16.49 -7.82 10.07
N MET A 150 -17.14 -7.77 11.22
CA MET A 150 -16.89 -6.76 12.25
C MET A 150 -17.27 -7.29 13.62
N GLN A 151 -16.89 -6.60 14.67
CA GLN A 151 -17.34 -6.90 16.03
C GLN A 151 -18.83 -6.59 16.21
N ASN A 152 -19.47 -7.21 17.18
CA ASN A 152 -20.88 -7.01 17.53
C ASN A 152 -21.14 -7.11 19.05
N LEU A 153 -20.12 -6.89 19.85
CA LEU A 153 -20.16 -7.00 21.30
C LEU A 153 -20.14 -5.63 21.99
N LEU A 154 -19.27 -4.73 21.53
CA LEU A 154 -19.08 -3.43 22.14
C LEU A 154 -20.03 -2.40 21.50
N VAL A 155 -20.41 -1.39 22.28
CA VAL A 155 -21.25 -0.28 21.83
C VAL A 155 -20.39 0.89 21.40
N ASP A 156 -20.89 1.75 20.51
CA ASP A 156 -20.27 3.04 20.22
C ASP A 156 -20.57 4.03 21.36
N GLY A 157 -19.54 4.65 21.87
CA GLY A 157 -19.61 5.53 23.04
C GLY A 157 -19.53 7.02 22.71
N PRO A 158 -19.99 7.92 23.63
CA PRO A 158 -19.81 9.35 23.47
C PRO A 158 -18.30 9.70 23.42
N PRO A 159 -17.87 10.92 22.94
CA PRO A 159 -18.55 12.19 23.17
C PRO A 159 -19.31 12.78 21.97
N SER A 160 -19.16 12.24 20.78
CA SER A 160 -19.88 12.71 19.59
C SER A 160 -20.98 11.74 19.20
N ASP A 161 -21.32 11.64 17.92
CA ASP A 161 -22.25 10.66 17.36
C ASP A 161 -21.47 9.59 16.54
N PRO A 162 -20.53 8.84 17.18
CA PRO A 162 -19.75 7.82 16.50
C PRO A 162 -20.68 6.67 16.10
N ARG A 163 -20.36 6.05 14.99
CA ARG A 163 -21.17 4.97 14.45
C ARG A 163 -20.32 4.07 13.59
N ASN A 164 -20.65 2.82 13.60
CA ASN A 164 -20.07 1.89 12.64
C ASN A 164 -20.40 2.30 11.19
N SER A 165 -19.39 2.28 10.32
CA SER A 165 -19.48 2.65 8.92
C SER A 165 -18.79 1.65 8.00
N ILE A 166 -19.13 1.73 6.72
CA ILE A 166 -18.51 0.96 5.65
C ILE A 166 -18.16 1.93 4.53
N GLU A 167 -16.92 1.92 4.10
CA GLU A 167 -16.39 2.74 3.02
C GLU A 167 -16.04 1.85 1.82
N ILE A 168 -16.45 2.29 0.64
CA ILE A 168 -16.28 1.57 -0.63
C ILE A 168 -15.57 2.48 -1.62
N VAL A 169 -14.62 1.96 -2.38
CA VAL A 169 -14.02 2.65 -3.54
C VAL A 169 -14.04 1.75 -4.77
N ALA A 170 -14.41 2.33 -5.91
CA ALA A 170 -14.37 1.64 -7.19
C ALA A 170 -12.98 1.76 -7.85
N THR A 171 -12.53 0.67 -8.46
CA THR A 171 -11.25 0.61 -9.17
C THR A 171 -11.37 0.98 -10.64
N GLU A 172 -12.59 0.87 -11.20
CA GLU A 172 -12.90 1.06 -12.61
C GLU A 172 -14.10 2.00 -12.81
N ASN A 173 -14.21 2.56 -14.02
CA ASN A 173 -15.35 3.41 -14.39
C ASN A 173 -16.64 2.58 -14.57
N ASN A 174 -17.77 3.22 -14.27
CA ASN A 174 -19.11 2.62 -14.40
C ASN A 174 -19.24 1.31 -13.62
N THR A 175 -18.66 1.24 -12.42
CA THR A 175 -18.83 0.11 -11.49
C THR A 175 -20.18 0.21 -10.81
N THR A 176 -21.02 -0.80 -10.99
CA THR A 176 -22.31 -0.90 -10.29
C THR A 176 -22.13 -1.65 -9.00
N VAL A 177 -22.42 -1.01 -7.87
CA VAL A 177 -22.31 -1.59 -6.53
C VAL A 177 -23.70 -1.72 -5.92
N THR A 178 -24.01 -2.89 -5.39
CA THR A 178 -25.23 -3.16 -4.64
C THR A 178 -24.89 -3.50 -3.19
N ILE A 179 -25.46 -2.73 -2.26
CA ILE A 179 -25.25 -2.88 -0.82
C ILE A 179 -26.56 -3.35 -0.19
N ILE A 180 -26.56 -4.46 0.54
CA ILE A 180 -27.69 -4.94 1.34
C ILE A 180 -27.29 -4.79 2.82
N PRO A 181 -27.69 -3.71 3.48
CA PRO A 181 -27.28 -3.44 4.86
C PRO A 181 -27.94 -4.44 5.82
N SER A 182 -27.15 -4.99 6.73
CA SER A 182 -27.64 -5.90 7.77
C SER A 182 -28.46 -5.19 8.85
N ARG A 183 -28.28 -3.88 8.99
CA ARG A 183 -28.89 -3.01 9.99
C ARG A 183 -29.45 -1.72 9.35
N PRO A 184 -30.37 -1.01 10.03
CA PRO A 184 -30.83 0.29 9.54
C PRO A 184 -29.67 1.28 9.44
N LEU A 185 -29.69 2.11 8.38
CA LEU A 185 -28.67 3.14 8.14
C LEU A 185 -29.20 4.52 8.48
N THR A 186 -28.25 5.44 8.73
CA THR A 186 -28.54 6.88 8.75
C THR A 186 -29.22 7.30 7.44
N GLY A 187 -30.10 8.31 7.51
CA GLY A 187 -30.92 8.70 6.37
C GLY A 187 -32.21 7.89 6.21
N GLY A 188 -32.52 6.96 7.16
CA GLY A 188 -33.81 6.25 7.21
C GLY A 188 -33.90 5.03 6.29
N ILE A 189 -32.79 4.47 5.87
CA ILE A 189 -32.74 3.24 5.05
C ILE A 189 -32.90 2.04 5.99
N ALA A 190 -33.91 1.20 5.73
CA ALA A 190 -34.15 0.02 6.55
C ALA A 190 -33.16 -1.11 6.26
N ALA A 191 -32.91 -1.94 7.28
CA ALA A 191 -32.13 -3.18 7.10
C ALA A 191 -32.71 -4.05 5.97
N GLY A 192 -31.85 -4.68 5.19
CA GLY A 192 -32.21 -5.52 4.06
C GLY A 192 -32.70 -4.78 2.81
N THR A 193 -32.78 -3.44 2.84
CA THR A 193 -33.16 -2.65 1.67
C THR A 193 -31.92 -2.47 0.75
N PRO A 194 -31.93 -3.01 -0.48
CA PRO A 194 -30.79 -2.84 -1.37
C PRO A 194 -30.58 -1.39 -1.78
N ILE A 195 -29.33 -0.94 -1.75
CA ILE A 195 -28.85 0.33 -2.29
C ILE A 195 -28.01 -0.01 -3.50
N THR A 196 -28.39 0.53 -4.66
CA THR A 196 -27.58 0.36 -5.88
C THR A 196 -27.04 1.72 -6.31
N ILE A 197 -25.73 1.78 -6.47
CA ILE A 197 -25.00 2.99 -6.90
C ILE A 197 -24.06 2.66 -8.06
N THR A 198 -23.73 3.67 -8.84
CA THR A 198 -22.70 3.55 -9.89
C THR A 198 -21.55 4.48 -9.53
N LEU A 199 -20.33 3.94 -9.53
CA LEU A 199 -19.09 4.63 -9.20
C LEU A 199 -18.13 4.59 -10.38
N ASN A 200 -17.38 5.66 -10.57
CA ASN A 200 -16.21 5.67 -11.44
C ASN A 200 -14.92 5.39 -10.64
N ALA A 201 -13.86 5.06 -11.35
CA ALA A 201 -12.55 4.80 -10.73
C ALA A 201 -12.13 5.93 -9.78
N GLY A 202 -11.84 5.60 -8.54
CA GLY A 202 -11.50 6.56 -7.48
C GLY A 202 -12.67 7.28 -6.84
N GLN A 203 -13.90 7.01 -7.28
CA GLN A 203 -15.07 7.46 -6.51
C GLN A 203 -15.30 6.51 -5.34
N SER A 204 -15.71 7.10 -4.22
CA SER A 204 -15.98 6.38 -2.99
C SER A 204 -17.41 6.63 -2.49
N TYR A 205 -17.88 5.74 -1.63
CA TYR A 205 -19.20 5.83 -1.02
C TYR A 205 -19.16 5.29 0.40
N CYS A 206 -19.82 5.96 1.33
CA CYS A 206 -19.90 5.55 2.72
C CYS A 206 -21.34 5.34 3.15
N ILE A 207 -21.59 4.25 3.86
CA ILE A 207 -22.82 4.03 4.63
C ILE A 207 -22.48 4.01 6.12
N LYS A 208 -23.40 4.47 6.94
CA LYS A 208 -23.22 4.55 8.41
C LYS A 208 -24.45 4.00 9.13
N SER A 209 -24.25 3.22 10.20
CA SER A 209 -25.32 2.66 11.01
C SER A 209 -26.21 3.75 11.61
N ALA A 210 -27.49 3.49 11.73
CA ALA A 210 -28.43 4.36 12.46
C ALA A 210 -28.38 4.16 13.98
N ASP A 211 -27.77 3.07 14.46
CA ASP A 211 -27.79 2.64 15.86
C ASP A 211 -26.34 2.50 16.38
N GLN A 212 -26.11 2.96 17.60
CA GLN A 212 -24.84 2.89 18.32
C GLN A 212 -24.72 1.68 19.26
N SER A 213 -25.76 0.87 19.34
CA SER A 213 -25.71 -0.34 20.16
C SER A 213 -24.85 -1.43 19.53
N ALA A 214 -24.39 -2.37 20.34
CA ALA A 214 -23.67 -3.55 19.85
C ALA A 214 -24.41 -4.30 18.72
N ASN A 215 -25.74 -4.29 18.75
CA ASN A 215 -26.58 -4.88 17.69
C ASN A 215 -26.73 -3.96 16.46
N GLY A 216 -26.30 -2.73 16.54
CA GLY A 216 -26.35 -1.75 15.46
C GLY A 216 -25.23 -1.89 14.42
N HIS A 217 -24.17 -2.62 14.73
CA HIS A 217 -23.04 -2.79 13.84
C HIS A 217 -23.44 -3.45 12.50
N LEU A 218 -22.82 -3.00 11.42
CA LEU A 218 -23.08 -3.42 10.04
C LEU A 218 -22.48 -4.78 9.67
N THR A 219 -22.06 -5.55 10.66
CA THR A 219 -21.63 -6.95 10.52
C THR A 219 -22.67 -7.74 9.72
N ASN A 220 -22.23 -8.58 8.78
CA ASN A 220 -23.07 -9.30 7.82
C ASN A 220 -23.74 -8.43 6.73
N THR A 221 -23.37 -7.18 6.57
CA THR A 221 -23.76 -6.41 5.38
C THR A 221 -23.15 -7.07 4.15
N ARG A 222 -23.98 -7.31 3.13
CA ARG A 222 -23.52 -7.88 1.86
C ARG A 222 -23.31 -6.76 0.83
N ILE A 223 -22.18 -6.83 0.13
CA ILE A 223 -21.82 -5.86 -0.91
C ILE A 223 -21.41 -6.65 -2.15
N THR A 224 -22.05 -6.36 -3.28
CA THR A 224 -21.70 -6.98 -4.56
C THR A 224 -21.47 -5.90 -5.60
N SER A 225 -20.63 -6.18 -6.57
CA SER A 225 -20.36 -5.28 -7.69
C SER A 225 -20.12 -6.06 -8.99
N ASP A 226 -20.26 -5.37 -10.11
CA ASP A 226 -19.95 -5.93 -11.43
C ASP A 226 -18.47 -5.84 -11.80
N LYS A 227 -17.69 -5.05 -11.05
CA LYS A 227 -16.24 -4.86 -11.22
C LYS A 227 -15.57 -4.76 -9.85
N PRO A 228 -14.26 -4.99 -9.76
CA PRO A 228 -13.57 -4.98 -8.48
C PRO A 228 -13.70 -3.66 -7.73
N ILE A 229 -13.97 -3.77 -6.44
CA ILE A 229 -14.02 -2.67 -5.47
C ILE A 229 -13.12 -3.00 -4.29
N ALA A 230 -12.71 -1.98 -3.52
CA ALA A 230 -12.16 -2.17 -2.18
C ALA A 230 -13.17 -1.70 -1.14
N VAL A 231 -13.21 -2.40 -0.01
CA VAL A 231 -14.16 -2.17 1.07
C VAL A 231 -13.43 -2.10 2.41
N ASN A 232 -13.75 -1.08 3.21
CA ASN A 232 -13.30 -0.99 4.59
C ASN A 232 -14.52 -1.03 5.53
N SER A 233 -14.30 -1.45 6.76
CA SER A 233 -15.27 -1.33 7.83
C SER A 233 -14.62 -0.61 9.00
N THR A 234 -15.32 0.37 9.55
CA THR A 234 -14.84 1.26 10.60
C THR A 234 -15.85 1.30 11.74
N ASP A 235 -15.35 1.25 12.96
CA ASP A 235 -16.09 1.40 14.19
C ASP A 235 -15.49 2.58 14.98
N ASP A 236 -16.11 3.73 14.90
CA ASP A 236 -15.49 5.03 15.19
C ASP A 236 -15.25 5.28 16.70
N SER A 237 -15.91 4.59 17.60
CA SER A 237 -15.68 4.80 19.05
C SER A 237 -16.18 3.63 19.86
N VAL A 238 -15.48 2.54 19.77
CA VAL A 238 -15.78 1.31 20.50
C VAL A 238 -15.57 1.53 21.99
N ALA A 239 -16.65 1.41 22.77
CA ALA A 239 -16.61 1.67 24.20
C ALA A 239 -16.28 0.41 25.01
N SER A 240 -15.04 0.19 25.35
CA SER A 240 -14.60 -0.87 26.26
C SER A 240 -15.05 -0.62 27.71
N ASN A 241 -15.43 0.60 28.04
CA ASN A 241 -15.88 1.02 29.37
C ASN A 241 -17.17 0.33 29.85
N GLN A 242 -17.90 -0.37 28.99
CA GLN A 242 -18.99 -1.24 29.40
C GLN A 242 -18.53 -2.43 30.28
N PHE A 243 -17.22 -2.75 30.25
CA PHE A 243 -16.63 -3.75 31.13
C PHE A 243 -15.92 -3.12 32.32
N SER A 244 -16.10 -3.71 33.52
CA SER A 244 -15.55 -3.18 34.75
C SER A 244 -14.02 -3.09 34.71
N GLY A 245 -13.49 -1.91 34.95
CA GLY A 245 -12.05 -1.66 34.98
C GLY A 245 -11.44 -1.14 33.69
N TYR A 246 -12.28 -0.83 32.70
CA TYR A 246 -11.84 -0.27 31.41
C TYR A 246 -12.47 1.12 31.20
N SER A 247 -11.79 2.00 30.53
CA SER A 247 -12.23 3.38 30.29
C SER A 247 -12.00 3.87 28.85
N GLY A 248 -11.50 3.02 27.95
CA GLY A 248 -11.17 3.37 26.58
C GLY A 248 -12.41 3.63 25.71
N GLN A 249 -12.20 4.47 24.73
CA GLN A 249 -13.06 4.66 23.57
C GLN A 249 -12.13 4.58 22.35
N ASP A 250 -12.15 3.45 21.67
CA ASP A 250 -11.18 3.12 20.65
C ASP A 250 -11.78 3.24 19.27
N LEU A 251 -10.93 3.53 18.32
CA LEU A 251 -11.21 3.34 16.92
C LEU A 251 -10.84 1.90 16.56
N VAL A 252 -11.72 1.21 15.84
CA VAL A 252 -11.47 -0.13 15.30
C VAL A 252 -11.80 -0.13 13.82
N GLY A 253 -10.84 -0.42 12.97
CA GLY A 253 -11.06 -0.41 11.54
C GLY A 253 -10.14 -1.33 10.77
N GLU A 254 -10.62 -1.82 9.62
CA GLU A 254 -9.86 -2.71 8.76
C GLU A 254 -10.33 -2.61 7.30
N GLN A 255 -9.38 -2.76 6.37
CA GLN A 255 -9.73 -3.12 5.00
C GLN A 255 -10.06 -4.61 4.96
N ILE A 256 -11.25 -4.95 4.48
CA ILE A 256 -11.71 -6.33 4.45
C ILE A 256 -11.36 -7.01 3.12
N VAL A 257 -11.29 -8.34 3.15
CA VAL A 257 -11.09 -9.13 1.93
C VAL A 257 -12.43 -9.66 1.41
N PRO A 258 -12.58 -9.89 0.09
CA PRO A 258 -13.77 -10.47 -0.49
C PRO A 258 -14.00 -11.94 -0.06
N ASN A 259 -15.20 -12.44 -0.33
CA ASN A 259 -15.65 -13.77 0.11
C ASN A 259 -14.79 -14.92 -0.44
N GLU A 260 -14.10 -14.73 -1.56
CA GLU A 260 -13.18 -15.72 -2.13
C GLU A 260 -11.96 -16.03 -1.22
N TYR A 261 -11.62 -15.11 -0.30
CA TYR A 261 -10.56 -15.31 0.69
C TYR A 261 -11.08 -15.76 2.06
N ALA A 262 -12.36 -16.11 2.16
CA ALA A 262 -12.89 -16.79 3.34
C ALA A 262 -12.31 -18.20 3.45
N GLY A 263 -12.10 -18.67 4.66
CA GLY A 263 -11.54 -20.00 4.89
C GLY A 263 -12.21 -20.75 6.02
N ASP A 264 -11.65 -21.91 6.39
CA ASP A 264 -12.25 -22.85 7.33
C ASP A 264 -11.37 -23.10 8.57
N PHE A 265 -10.16 -22.51 8.63
CA PHE A 265 -9.21 -22.68 9.72
C PHE A 265 -8.50 -21.40 10.11
N PHE A 266 -8.58 -21.02 11.40
CA PHE A 266 -8.00 -19.79 11.94
C PHE A 266 -7.43 -20.03 13.33
N ILE A 267 -6.44 -19.20 13.72
CA ILE A 267 -5.92 -19.13 15.08
C ILE A 267 -5.92 -17.67 15.52
N ALA A 268 -6.74 -17.34 16.50
CA ALA A 268 -6.80 -16.02 17.11
C ALA A 268 -5.93 -15.98 18.37
N MET A 269 -5.17 -14.89 18.54
CA MET A 269 -4.27 -14.66 19.67
C MET A 269 -4.77 -13.50 20.51
N TYR A 270 -4.80 -13.58 21.84
CA TYR A 270 -5.39 -12.58 22.70
C TYR A 270 -4.71 -12.40 24.05
N ASN A 271 -5.02 -11.32 24.75
CA ASN A 271 -4.47 -10.93 26.06
C ASN A 271 -5.28 -11.41 27.26
N ASN A 272 -6.39 -12.13 27.07
CA ASN A 272 -7.31 -12.58 28.10
C ASN A 272 -8.00 -11.42 28.87
N ARG A 273 -8.55 -10.48 28.12
CA ARG A 273 -9.35 -9.34 28.62
C ARG A 273 -10.86 -9.60 28.46
N GLN A 274 -11.69 -8.93 29.25
CA GLN A 274 -13.15 -9.18 29.25
C GLN A 274 -13.85 -8.74 27.96
N PHE A 275 -13.32 -7.77 27.22
CA PHE A 275 -13.89 -7.27 25.98
C PHE A 275 -13.43 -8.03 24.73
N GLU A 276 -12.42 -8.88 24.88
CA GLU A 276 -11.89 -9.64 23.75
C GLU A 276 -12.92 -10.60 23.17
N ASN A 277 -13.06 -10.57 21.89
CA ASN A 277 -13.98 -11.45 21.20
C ASN A 277 -13.50 -11.84 19.80
N ILE A 278 -14.04 -12.94 19.33
CA ILE A 278 -13.84 -13.49 18.01
C ILE A 278 -15.21 -13.61 17.38
N CYS A 279 -15.47 -12.85 16.32
CA CYS A 279 -16.73 -12.88 15.58
C CYS A 279 -16.55 -13.71 14.31
N VAL A 280 -17.32 -14.79 14.19
CA VAL A 280 -17.29 -15.72 13.04
C VAL A 280 -18.52 -15.47 12.18
N ILE A 281 -18.31 -15.25 10.90
CA ILE A 281 -19.34 -14.86 9.92
C ILE A 281 -19.32 -15.88 8.76
N PRO A 282 -20.40 -16.60 8.50
CA PRO A 282 -20.46 -17.61 7.46
C PRO A 282 -20.67 -16.97 6.07
N THR A 283 -20.06 -17.55 5.05
CA THR A 283 -20.32 -17.19 3.65
C THR A 283 -21.41 -18.06 3.03
N GLN A 284 -21.79 -19.16 3.68
CA GLN A 284 -22.78 -20.12 3.21
C GLN A 284 -23.74 -20.53 4.33
N ASP A 285 -24.95 -20.94 3.96
CA ASP A 285 -25.94 -21.43 4.91
C ASP A 285 -25.54 -22.78 5.53
N THR A 286 -26.02 -23.00 6.78
CA THR A 286 -25.76 -24.23 7.53
C THR A 286 -24.26 -24.51 7.70
N THR A 287 -23.52 -23.47 8.08
CA THR A 287 -22.09 -23.60 8.41
C THR A 287 -21.92 -23.95 9.88
N HIS A 288 -21.20 -25.04 10.14
CA HIS A 288 -20.87 -25.46 11.50
C HIS A 288 -19.53 -24.89 11.92
N VAL A 289 -19.51 -24.22 13.08
CA VAL A 289 -18.30 -23.63 13.64
C VAL A 289 -17.86 -24.42 14.87
N TYR A 290 -16.56 -24.71 14.96
CA TYR A 290 -15.96 -25.47 16.06
C TYR A 290 -14.86 -24.65 16.71
N ILE A 291 -14.79 -24.66 18.04
CA ILE A 291 -13.77 -23.96 18.82
C ILE A 291 -12.87 -24.99 19.50
N ASN A 292 -11.54 -24.77 19.40
CA ASN A 292 -10.52 -25.52 20.11
C ASN A 292 -10.63 -27.05 19.91
N GLY A 293 -10.91 -27.47 18.67
CA GLY A 293 -10.97 -28.90 18.32
C GLY A 293 -12.17 -29.65 18.90
N SER A 294 -13.22 -28.93 19.29
CA SER A 294 -14.47 -29.56 19.76
C SER A 294 -15.03 -30.52 18.70
N ALA A 295 -15.46 -31.69 19.13
CA ALA A 295 -16.13 -32.66 18.25
C ALA A 295 -17.58 -32.29 17.91
N THR A 296 -18.15 -31.34 18.64
CA THR A 296 -19.52 -30.85 18.40
C THR A 296 -19.45 -29.37 17.99
N PRO A 297 -20.30 -28.94 17.04
CA PRO A 297 -20.31 -27.52 16.66
C PRO A 297 -20.59 -26.61 17.86
N SER A 298 -19.84 -25.57 18.00
CA SER A 298 -20.09 -24.47 18.95
C SER A 298 -21.25 -23.59 18.48
N ALA A 299 -21.43 -23.51 17.16
CA ALA A 299 -22.55 -22.85 16.51
C ALA A 299 -22.87 -23.47 15.15
N THR A 300 -24.12 -23.31 14.72
CA THR A 300 -24.55 -23.57 13.32
C THR A 300 -25.16 -22.28 12.80
N LEU A 301 -24.60 -21.74 11.73
CA LEU A 301 -24.90 -20.41 11.21
C LEU A 301 -25.44 -20.45 9.79
N ASN A 302 -26.37 -19.56 9.49
CA ASN A 302 -26.77 -19.23 8.13
C ASN A 302 -26.21 -17.84 7.77
N VAL A 303 -26.13 -17.54 6.48
CA VAL A 303 -25.75 -16.21 5.98
C VAL A 303 -26.63 -15.14 6.64
N GLY A 304 -26.00 -14.07 7.10
CA GLY A 304 -26.64 -13.01 7.89
C GLY A 304 -26.65 -13.24 9.40
N GLN A 305 -26.15 -14.39 9.86
CA GLN A 305 -25.91 -14.66 11.28
C GLN A 305 -24.41 -14.58 11.60
N SER A 306 -24.08 -14.42 12.87
CA SER A 306 -22.71 -14.45 13.35
C SER A 306 -22.63 -15.18 14.70
N TYR A 307 -21.48 -15.74 14.98
CA TYR A 307 -21.18 -16.34 16.29
C TYR A 307 -20.05 -15.57 16.95
N THR A 308 -20.30 -15.04 18.13
CA THR A 308 -19.31 -14.33 18.94
C THR A 308 -18.79 -15.23 20.05
N TYR A 309 -17.51 -15.54 19.99
CA TYR A 309 -16.80 -16.29 21.02
C TYR A 309 -15.96 -15.35 21.88
N MET A 310 -16.16 -15.40 23.17
CA MET A 310 -15.35 -14.66 24.15
C MET A 310 -14.38 -15.62 24.84
N PRO A 311 -13.06 -15.49 24.61
CA PRO A 311 -12.07 -16.38 25.19
C PRO A 311 -11.81 -16.05 26.67
N SER A 312 -12.80 -16.23 27.55
CA SER A 312 -12.69 -15.92 28.98
C SER A 312 -11.98 -17.05 29.72
N ASN A 313 -11.01 -16.70 30.58
CA ASN A 313 -10.30 -17.62 31.50
C ASN A 313 -9.62 -18.82 30.83
N SER A 314 -9.24 -18.71 29.57
CA SER A 314 -8.45 -19.75 28.90
C SER A 314 -7.03 -19.77 29.45
N PRO A 315 -6.45 -20.95 29.76
CA PRO A 315 -5.05 -21.06 30.13
C PRO A 315 -4.09 -20.80 28.95
N THR A 316 -4.62 -20.73 27.74
CA THR A 316 -3.88 -20.46 26.51
C THR A 316 -4.24 -19.10 25.94
N VAL A 317 -3.26 -18.41 25.38
CA VAL A 317 -3.44 -17.14 24.68
C VAL A 317 -3.86 -17.31 23.20
N ALA A 318 -4.27 -18.52 22.82
CA ALA A 318 -4.64 -18.86 21.46
C ALA A 318 -5.97 -19.63 21.41
N THR A 319 -6.82 -19.28 20.48
CA THR A 319 -8.06 -20.00 20.16
C THR A 319 -8.01 -20.49 18.73
N MET A 320 -8.25 -21.78 18.54
CA MET A 320 -8.42 -22.40 17.24
C MET A 320 -9.89 -22.34 16.83
N ILE A 321 -10.16 -21.85 15.63
CA ILE A 321 -11.47 -21.79 15.01
C ILE A 321 -11.44 -22.65 13.75
N THR A 322 -12.37 -23.58 13.61
CA THR A 322 -12.57 -24.34 12.38
C THR A 322 -14.04 -24.35 11.98
N SER A 323 -14.28 -24.54 10.70
CA SER A 323 -15.64 -24.66 10.15
C SER A 323 -15.68 -25.71 9.05
N ASP A 324 -16.87 -26.19 8.71
CA ASP A 324 -17.08 -27.13 7.61
C ASP A 324 -17.32 -26.43 6.26
N LYS A 325 -17.46 -25.11 6.28
CA LYS A 325 -17.61 -24.24 5.11
C LYS A 325 -16.87 -22.92 5.36
N PRO A 326 -16.46 -22.20 4.31
CA PRO A 326 -15.71 -20.95 4.47
C PRO A 326 -16.44 -19.92 5.32
N VAL A 327 -15.68 -19.28 6.21
CA VAL A 327 -16.14 -18.21 7.09
C VAL A 327 -15.13 -17.05 7.05
N HIS A 328 -15.58 -15.86 7.41
CA HIS A 328 -14.70 -14.78 7.83
C HIS A 328 -14.60 -14.77 9.35
N VAL A 329 -13.46 -14.39 9.87
CA VAL A 329 -13.23 -14.25 11.30
C VAL A 329 -12.70 -12.86 11.59
N PHE A 330 -13.38 -12.11 12.43
CA PHE A 330 -12.93 -10.82 12.95
C PHE A 330 -12.55 -10.97 14.41
N GLN A 331 -11.36 -10.50 14.76
CA GLN A 331 -10.85 -10.52 16.11
C GLN A 331 -10.80 -9.11 16.69
N LEU A 332 -11.33 -8.95 17.91
CA LEU A 332 -11.13 -7.79 18.76
C LEU A 332 -10.24 -8.20 19.92
N THR A 333 -9.11 -7.55 20.09
CA THR A 333 -8.19 -7.71 21.23
C THR A 333 -7.51 -6.39 21.54
N GLY A 334 -6.76 -6.31 22.62
CA GLY A 334 -6.05 -5.09 22.95
C GLY A 334 -5.24 -5.18 24.23
N SER A 335 -4.87 -4.03 24.77
CA SER A 335 -4.09 -3.94 26.00
C SER A 335 -4.54 -2.76 26.87
N ASP A 336 -4.40 -2.92 28.20
CA ASP A 336 -4.63 -1.86 29.19
C ASP A 336 -6.02 -1.17 29.12
N GLY A 337 -7.01 -1.88 28.56
CA GLY A 337 -8.38 -1.35 28.46
C GLY A 337 -8.71 -0.76 27.10
N GLU A 338 -7.77 -0.72 26.20
CA GLU A 338 -7.91 -0.22 24.85
C GLU A 338 -8.03 -1.38 23.86
N ALA A 339 -8.85 -1.22 22.82
CA ALA A 339 -9.16 -2.25 21.83
C ALA A 339 -8.62 -1.91 20.44
N GLY A 340 -8.14 -2.93 19.73
CA GLY A 340 -7.86 -2.91 18.31
C GLY A 340 -8.50 -4.12 17.64
N GLY A 341 -8.85 -4.04 16.38
CA GLY A 341 -9.56 -5.10 15.70
C GLY A 341 -9.05 -5.35 14.29
N THR A 342 -9.12 -6.60 13.86
CA THR A 342 -8.68 -6.98 12.51
C THR A 342 -9.40 -8.23 12.01
N GLN A 343 -9.54 -8.35 10.70
CA GLN A 343 -9.92 -9.59 10.06
C GLN A 343 -8.75 -10.56 10.04
N LEU A 344 -8.96 -11.78 10.51
CA LEU A 344 -7.93 -12.82 10.50
C LEU A 344 -7.75 -13.44 9.10
N PRO A 345 -6.51 -13.68 8.67
CA PRO A 345 -6.27 -14.53 7.51
C PRO A 345 -6.65 -15.98 7.82
N ALA A 346 -7.25 -16.65 6.85
CA ALA A 346 -7.43 -18.09 6.93
C ALA A 346 -6.06 -18.76 6.88
N LEU A 347 -5.85 -19.74 7.76
CA LEU A 347 -4.61 -20.52 7.80
C LEU A 347 -4.74 -21.72 6.86
N GLY A 348 -3.66 -22.15 6.30
CA GLY A 348 -3.58 -23.24 5.36
C GLY A 348 -2.49 -22.91 4.37
N CYS A 349 -2.89 -22.36 3.27
CA CYS A 349 -1.96 -22.01 2.20
C CYS A 349 -1.72 -20.50 2.06
N THR A 350 -1.87 -19.76 3.13
CA THR A 350 -1.68 -18.32 3.25
C THR A 350 -0.45 -18.01 4.10
N GLY A 351 -0.08 -16.75 4.20
CA GLY A 351 1.05 -16.28 5.00
C GLY A 351 2.24 -15.85 4.15
N SER A 352 3.18 -15.18 4.78
CA SER A 352 4.35 -14.59 4.15
C SER A 352 5.64 -15.22 4.66
N GLN A 353 6.67 -15.32 3.83
CA GLN A 353 8.03 -15.71 4.27
C GLN A 353 8.84 -14.54 4.77
N GLU A 354 8.43 -13.32 4.43
CA GLU A 354 9.03 -12.07 4.88
C GLU A 354 7.94 -11.04 5.16
N VAL A 355 8.04 -10.35 6.27
CA VAL A 355 7.22 -9.19 6.61
C VAL A 355 8.14 -8.05 7.04
N VAL A 356 7.88 -6.86 6.51
CA VAL A 356 8.59 -5.63 6.82
C VAL A 356 7.63 -4.64 7.46
N TYR A 357 7.97 -4.16 8.64
CA TYR A 357 7.14 -3.24 9.41
C TYR A 357 7.98 -2.16 10.09
N ALA A 358 7.48 -0.95 10.13
CA ALA A 358 8.10 0.14 10.88
C ALA A 358 7.22 0.54 12.06
N ARG A 359 7.77 0.49 13.25
CA ARG A 359 7.05 0.85 14.47
C ARG A 359 6.77 2.34 14.53
N PRO A 360 5.52 2.81 14.78
CA PRO A 360 5.18 4.22 14.89
C PRO A 360 5.94 4.96 15.98
N SER A 361 6.08 6.28 15.82
CA SER A 361 6.85 7.12 16.76
C SER A 361 6.25 7.21 18.17
N TYR A 362 4.93 7.11 18.27
CA TYR A 362 4.19 7.23 19.54
C TYR A 362 3.97 5.90 20.25
N SER A 363 4.21 4.78 19.58
CA SER A 363 4.05 3.46 20.18
C SER A 363 4.96 3.27 21.40
N THR A 364 4.37 2.88 22.52
CA THR A 364 5.14 2.57 23.72
C THR A 364 5.41 1.07 23.87
N HIS A 365 4.56 0.24 23.28
CA HIS A 365 4.65 -1.21 23.37
C HIS A 365 4.40 -1.85 22.01
N LEU A 366 5.11 -2.92 21.73
CA LEU A 366 4.98 -3.70 20.52
C LEU A 366 4.91 -5.19 20.88
N ARG A 367 3.83 -5.83 20.50
CA ARG A 367 3.66 -7.27 20.65
C ARG A 367 3.45 -7.93 19.30
N LEU A 368 4.18 -8.99 19.07
CA LEU A 368 4.05 -9.80 17.87
C LEU A 368 3.25 -11.07 18.16
N SER A 369 2.29 -11.32 17.28
CA SER A 369 1.48 -12.53 17.21
C SER A 369 1.91 -13.33 15.99
N ILE A 370 2.78 -14.31 16.17
CA ILE A 370 3.28 -15.13 15.06
C ILE A 370 2.59 -16.48 15.12
N VAL A 371 1.95 -16.88 14.02
CA VAL A 371 1.35 -18.21 13.83
C VAL A 371 2.08 -18.88 12.68
N VAL A 372 2.50 -20.13 12.88
CA VAL A 372 3.38 -20.82 11.94
C VAL A 372 3.20 -22.33 12.03
N PRO A 373 3.33 -23.09 10.93
CA PRO A 373 3.47 -24.53 11.00
C PRO A 373 4.61 -24.94 11.94
N THR A 374 4.36 -25.91 12.81
CA THR A 374 5.33 -26.33 13.84
C THR A 374 6.69 -26.74 13.25
N ALA A 375 6.69 -27.27 12.03
CA ALA A 375 7.90 -27.64 11.30
C ALA A 375 8.81 -26.44 10.95
N TYR A 376 8.28 -25.22 10.95
CA TYR A 376 9.00 -24.00 10.49
C TYR A 376 9.48 -23.10 11.64
N VAL A 377 9.23 -23.46 12.90
CA VAL A 377 9.56 -22.62 14.07
C VAL A 377 11.04 -22.27 14.21
N SER A 378 11.94 -23.04 13.62
CA SER A 378 13.39 -22.80 13.69
C SER A 378 13.94 -21.93 12.55
N GLY A 379 13.12 -21.56 11.57
CA GLY A 379 13.55 -20.81 10.38
C GLY A 379 13.56 -19.28 10.55
N PHE A 380 13.17 -18.75 11.71
CA PHE A 380 12.99 -17.32 11.89
C PHE A 380 14.31 -16.56 12.06
N THR A 381 14.39 -15.45 11.35
CA THR A 381 15.37 -14.38 11.57
C THR A 381 14.63 -13.04 11.65
N MET A 382 15.06 -12.18 12.56
CA MET A 382 14.53 -10.82 12.68
C MET A 382 15.69 -9.83 12.67
N THR A 383 15.60 -8.83 11.81
CA THR A 383 16.55 -7.72 11.72
C THR A 383 15.84 -6.42 12.02
N VAL A 384 16.44 -5.56 12.86
CA VAL A 384 15.92 -4.23 13.16
C VAL A 384 17.04 -3.21 12.95
N GLY A 385 16.92 -2.41 11.92
CA GLY A 385 18.03 -1.61 11.43
C GLY A 385 19.20 -2.52 11.02
N ASN A 386 20.34 -2.39 11.70
CA ASN A 386 21.52 -3.25 11.47
C ASN A 386 21.68 -4.36 12.55
N ASN A 387 20.72 -4.54 13.43
CA ASN A 387 20.82 -5.46 14.55
C ASN A 387 20.01 -6.73 14.30
N ASN A 388 20.62 -7.87 14.57
CA ASN A 388 19.90 -9.14 14.58
C ASN A 388 19.22 -9.32 15.96
N VAL A 389 17.91 -9.49 15.95
CA VAL A 389 17.07 -9.74 17.12
C VAL A 389 16.71 -11.22 17.16
N PRO A 390 17.02 -11.95 18.23
CA PRO A 390 16.76 -13.38 18.27
C PRO A 390 15.27 -13.71 18.37
N VAL A 391 14.82 -14.63 17.51
CA VAL A 391 13.48 -15.26 17.55
C VAL A 391 13.67 -16.79 17.61
N PRO A 392 14.21 -17.34 18.72
CA PRO A 392 14.50 -18.76 18.80
C PRO A 392 13.22 -19.60 18.86
N ALA A 393 13.33 -20.86 18.44
CA ALA A 393 12.22 -21.83 18.48
C ALA A 393 11.57 -21.96 19.89
N SER A 394 12.33 -21.69 20.95
CA SER A 394 11.81 -21.69 22.34
C SER A 394 10.79 -20.58 22.65
N TYR A 395 10.62 -19.61 21.76
CA TYR A 395 9.57 -18.60 21.89
C TYR A 395 8.20 -19.12 21.44
N PHE A 396 8.19 -20.21 20.70
CA PHE A 396 6.99 -20.80 20.15
C PHE A 396 6.38 -21.86 21.06
N THR A 397 5.07 -21.84 21.19
CA THR A 397 4.26 -22.83 21.88
C THR A 397 3.44 -23.59 20.85
N THR A 398 3.53 -24.91 20.90
CA THR A 398 2.68 -25.75 20.04
C THR A 398 1.21 -25.61 20.43
N LEU A 399 0.33 -25.48 19.45
CA LEU A 399 -1.09 -25.31 19.68
C LEU A 399 -1.69 -26.60 20.30
N PRO A 400 -2.34 -26.54 21.47
CA PRO A 400 -2.81 -27.74 22.17
C PRO A 400 -3.80 -28.59 21.39
N TYR A 401 -4.57 -27.98 20.51
CA TYR A 401 -5.65 -28.64 19.74
C TYR A 401 -5.24 -29.06 18.33
N ASN A 402 -4.06 -28.60 17.88
CA ASN A 402 -3.50 -28.97 16.57
C ASN A 402 -1.97 -28.84 16.62
N ASN A 403 -1.26 -29.94 16.80
CA ASN A 403 0.19 -29.97 16.95
C ASN A 403 0.97 -29.65 15.65
N ALA A 404 0.30 -29.57 14.53
CA ALA A 404 0.89 -29.13 13.27
C ALA A 404 1.21 -27.61 13.29
N TRP A 405 0.62 -26.86 14.22
CA TRP A 405 0.76 -25.43 14.32
C TRP A 405 1.36 -25.01 15.66
N SER A 406 2.14 -23.94 15.60
CA SER A 406 2.75 -23.29 16.76
C SER A 406 2.53 -21.79 16.69
N TYR A 407 2.55 -21.16 17.85
CA TYR A 407 2.39 -19.71 17.95
C TYR A 407 3.44 -19.10 18.89
N CYS A 408 3.75 -17.83 18.63
CA CYS A 408 4.52 -16.96 19.50
C CYS A 408 3.72 -15.68 19.75
N TYR A 409 3.39 -15.38 21.01
CA TYR A 409 2.70 -14.14 21.40
C TYR A 409 3.54 -13.43 22.45
N ARG A 410 4.31 -12.43 22.01
CA ARG A 410 5.39 -11.89 22.82
C ARG A 410 5.62 -10.41 22.62
N GLU A 411 6.08 -9.75 23.68
CA GLU A 411 6.52 -8.36 23.69
C GLU A 411 7.91 -8.21 23.07
N PHE A 412 8.06 -7.28 22.11
CA PHE A 412 9.31 -6.94 21.43
C PHE A 412 9.66 -5.45 21.53
N THR A 413 9.01 -4.71 22.39
CA THR A 413 9.14 -3.26 22.58
C THR A 413 10.60 -2.80 22.68
N SER A 414 11.41 -3.45 23.53
CA SER A 414 12.82 -3.11 23.71
C SER A 414 13.71 -3.51 22.54
N SER A 415 13.27 -4.45 21.74
CA SER A 415 14.03 -4.99 20.62
C SER A 415 13.75 -4.26 19.30
N VAL A 416 12.60 -3.63 19.17
CA VAL A 416 12.17 -2.87 18.01
C VAL A 416 11.88 -1.43 18.43
N PRO A 417 12.86 -0.54 18.38
CA PRO A 417 12.68 0.88 18.67
C PRO A 417 11.67 1.53 17.71
N THR A 418 11.02 2.60 18.13
CA THR A 418 10.14 3.39 17.27
C THR A 418 10.88 3.96 16.06
N GLN A 419 10.19 4.09 14.93
CA GLN A 419 10.72 4.59 13.66
C GLN A 419 11.88 3.72 13.08
N GLN A 420 12.03 2.50 13.56
CA GLN A 420 12.94 1.53 13.00
C GLN A 420 12.18 0.48 12.21
N VAL A 421 12.76 0.11 11.09
CA VAL A 421 12.23 -0.98 10.26
C VAL A 421 12.62 -2.32 10.89
N MET A 422 11.63 -3.15 11.11
CA MET A 422 11.75 -4.55 11.48
C MET A 422 11.52 -5.41 10.24
N ILE A 423 12.42 -6.34 10.00
CA ILE A 423 12.32 -7.35 8.95
C ILE A 423 12.24 -8.70 9.65
N LEU A 424 11.10 -9.38 9.53
CA LEU A 424 10.91 -10.73 10.05
C LEU A 424 10.82 -11.70 8.88
N GLN A 425 11.69 -12.68 8.84
CA GLN A 425 11.79 -13.67 7.78
C GLN A 425 11.73 -15.09 8.35
N ASN A 426 11.23 -16.04 7.57
CA ASN A 426 11.31 -17.46 7.84
C ASN A 426 11.80 -18.22 6.62
N SER A 427 12.99 -18.81 6.73
CA SER A 427 13.64 -19.54 5.65
C SER A 427 13.04 -20.92 5.36
N LEU A 428 12.18 -21.44 6.24
CA LEU A 428 11.59 -22.77 6.11
C LEU A 428 10.19 -22.75 5.47
N GLY A 429 9.48 -21.61 5.53
CA GLY A 429 8.15 -21.52 4.95
C GLY A 429 7.36 -20.32 5.47
N PRO A 430 6.11 -20.16 4.99
CA PRO A 430 5.27 -19.02 5.35
C PRO A 430 4.82 -19.06 6.81
N PHE A 431 4.57 -17.84 7.33
CA PHE A 431 4.03 -17.60 8.66
C PHE A 431 3.01 -16.47 8.61
N HIS A 432 2.18 -16.37 9.63
CA HIS A 432 1.25 -15.26 9.82
C HIS A 432 1.75 -14.36 10.93
N LEU A 433 1.73 -13.04 10.67
CA LEU A 433 2.15 -12.02 11.61
C LEU A 433 1.03 -11.04 11.90
N GLY A 434 0.51 -11.08 13.11
CA GLY A 434 -0.29 -10.03 13.71
C GLY A 434 0.59 -9.11 14.55
N ILE A 435 0.38 -7.82 14.43
CA ILE A 435 1.10 -6.80 15.18
C ILE A 435 0.10 -6.07 16.05
N LEU A 436 0.27 -6.19 17.37
CA LEU A 436 -0.44 -5.39 18.35
C LEU A 436 0.51 -4.29 18.84
N ASP A 437 0.23 -3.10 18.41
CA ASP A 437 0.96 -1.89 18.77
C ASP A 437 0.09 -1.05 19.70
N TYR A 438 0.61 -0.65 20.88
CA TYR A 438 -0.21 0.07 21.83
C TYR A 438 0.57 1.12 22.61
N TYR A 439 -0.17 2.13 23.02
CA TYR A 439 0.26 3.17 23.94
C TYR A 439 -0.51 2.99 25.25
N SER A 440 0.18 2.59 26.31
CA SER A 440 -0.42 2.15 27.58
C SER A 440 -1.47 3.13 28.11
N GLY A 441 -2.73 2.68 28.19
CA GLY A 441 -3.87 3.45 28.68
C GLY A 441 -4.39 4.54 27.74
N MET A 442 -4.04 4.53 26.45
CA MET A 442 -4.46 5.54 25.47
C MET A 442 -4.90 4.98 24.12
N SER A 443 -4.36 3.87 23.64
CA SER A 443 -4.77 3.27 22.37
C SER A 443 -4.18 1.87 22.17
N SER A 444 -4.88 1.05 21.40
CA SER A 444 -4.39 -0.21 20.85
C SER A 444 -4.78 -0.30 19.40
N SER A 445 -3.85 -0.72 18.55
CA SER A 445 -4.10 -1.03 17.15
C SER A 445 -3.63 -2.44 16.83
N LEU A 446 -4.43 -3.18 16.10
CA LEU A 446 -4.12 -4.54 15.69
C LEU A 446 -4.24 -4.66 14.17
N GLY A 447 -3.19 -5.15 13.53
CA GLY A 447 -3.21 -5.45 12.11
C GLY A 447 -2.48 -6.75 11.80
N TYR A 448 -2.97 -7.52 10.84
CA TYR A 448 -2.23 -8.62 10.25
C TYR A 448 -1.47 -8.15 9.02
N PHE A 449 -0.17 -8.46 8.98
CA PHE A 449 0.78 -8.03 7.94
C PHE A 449 1.25 -9.18 7.06
N SER A 450 0.63 -10.34 7.17
CA SER A 450 0.87 -11.50 6.33
C SER A 450 -0.26 -11.71 5.33
N ASP A 451 0.04 -12.49 4.33
CA ASP A 451 -0.77 -12.73 3.14
C ASP A 451 -2.13 -13.40 3.40
N TYR A 452 -3.15 -12.96 2.65
CA TYR A 452 -4.52 -13.50 2.65
C TYR A 452 -4.80 -14.46 1.48
N SER A 453 -3.93 -14.57 0.48
CA SER A 453 -4.16 -15.42 -0.68
C SER A 453 -3.11 -16.48 -0.86
N SER A 454 -3.57 -17.63 -1.30
CA SER A 454 -2.77 -18.68 -1.92
C SER A 454 -3.62 -19.54 -2.85
N VAL A 455 -4.84 -19.11 -3.14
CA VAL A 455 -5.73 -19.85 -4.02
C VAL A 455 -5.28 -19.61 -5.44
N GLY A 456 -4.87 -20.70 -6.11
CA GLY A 456 -4.70 -20.66 -7.55
C GLY A 456 -6.03 -20.32 -8.23
N ARG A 457 -5.96 -19.63 -9.35
CA ARG A 457 -7.12 -19.33 -10.19
C ARG A 457 -6.84 -19.76 -11.61
N ILE A 458 -7.87 -20.30 -12.24
CA ILE A 458 -7.88 -20.57 -13.67
C ILE A 458 -9.23 -20.12 -14.23
N ASP A 459 -9.18 -19.29 -15.27
CA ASP A 459 -10.37 -18.85 -16.02
C ASP A 459 -10.16 -19.17 -17.49
N VAL A 460 -11.06 -19.90 -18.08
CA VAL A 460 -11.06 -20.22 -19.52
C VAL A 460 -11.75 -19.11 -20.31
N MET A 461 -10.97 -18.50 -21.21
CA MET A 461 -11.43 -17.38 -22.05
C MET A 461 -11.35 -17.79 -23.53
N MET A 462 -12.43 -18.36 -24.06
CA MET A 462 -12.47 -18.73 -25.47
C MET A 462 -13.91 -18.88 -25.98
N ASP A 463 -14.05 -18.82 -27.28
CA ASP A 463 -15.32 -19.06 -27.95
C ASP A 463 -15.79 -20.53 -27.82
N LYS A 464 -17.10 -20.72 -27.85
CA LYS A 464 -17.71 -22.03 -27.55
C LYS A 464 -18.20 -22.76 -28.78
N ILE A 465 -18.20 -22.11 -29.95
CA ILE A 465 -18.77 -22.65 -31.19
C ILE A 465 -17.70 -22.60 -32.27
N TYR A 466 -17.46 -23.73 -32.91
CA TYR A 466 -16.48 -23.87 -33.98
C TYR A 466 -17.06 -24.67 -35.15
N CYS A 467 -16.43 -24.52 -36.31
CA CYS A 467 -16.80 -25.29 -37.47
C CYS A 467 -16.04 -26.62 -37.51
N LEU A 468 -16.56 -27.59 -38.25
CA LEU A 468 -15.83 -28.81 -38.54
C LEU A 468 -14.52 -28.44 -39.25
N HIS A 469 -13.42 -29.09 -38.92
CA HIS A 469 -12.05 -28.84 -39.40
C HIS A 469 -11.40 -27.55 -38.93
N ASP A 470 -12.01 -26.82 -38.01
CA ASP A 470 -11.34 -25.70 -37.39
C ASP A 470 -10.22 -26.14 -36.42
N THR A 471 -9.33 -25.20 -36.14
CA THR A 471 -8.34 -25.35 -35.06
C THR A 471 -8.81 -24.59 -33.83
N VAL A 472 -8.91 -25.26 -32.69
CA VAL A 472 -9.19 -24.61 -31.42
C VAL A 472 -7.89 -24.41 -30.62
N ARG A 473 -7.66 -23.20 -30.15
CA ARG A 473 -6.61 -22.88 -29.20
C ARG A 473 -7.25 -22.54 -27.87
N PHE A 474 -6.86 -23.26 -26.82
CA PHE A 474 -7.36 -22.99 -25.48
C PHE A 474 -6.66 -21.80 -24.89
N ASN A 475 -7.41 -20.70 -24.70
CA ASN A 475 -6.96 -19.50 -24.04
C ASN A 475 -7.53 -19.43 -22.62
N TYR A 476 -6.65 -19.22 -21.65
CA TYR A 476 -7.03 -19.13 -20.24
C TYR A 476 -6.06 -18.21 -19.50
N ILE A 477 -6.52 -17.68 -18.39
CA ILE A 477 -5.71 -16.88 -17.47
C ILE A 477 -5.48 -17.73 -16.22
N THR A 478 -4.25 -17.75 -15.74
CA THR A 478 -3.89 -18.42 -14.50
C THR A 478 -3.26 -17.47 -13.53
N GLU A 479 -3.57 -17.64 -12.26
CA GLU A 479 -2.94 -16.94 -11.14
C GLU A 479 -2.55 -18.00 -10.10
N ASN A 480 -1.30 -17.96 -9.62
CA ASN A 480 -0.76 -18.91 -8.65
C ASN A 480 -0.87 -20.39 -9.07
N ILE A 481 -0.70 -20.67 -10.35
CA ILE A 481 -0.74 -22.01 -10.95
C ILE A 481 0.65 -22.36 -11.49
N ASP A 482 1.13 -23.54 -11.17
CA ASP A 482 2.40 -24.08 -11.67
C ASP A 482 2.24 -25.04 -12.85
N THR A 483 1.08 -25.68 -12.96
CA THR A 483 0.82 -26.68 -13.99
C THR A 483 -0.64 -26.62 -14.40
N VAL A 484 -0.91 -26.62 -15.70
CA VAL A 484 -2.25 -26.78 -16.24
C VAL A 484 -2.29 -28.06 -17.06
N HIS A 485 -3.39 -28.80 -17.00
CA HIS A 485 -3.67 -29.94 -17.85
C HIS A 485 -5.02 -29.73 -18.52
N LEU A 486 -5.09 -30.01 -19.83
CA LEU A 486 -6.35 -30.02 -20.55
C LEU A 486 -6.87 -31.44 -20.66
N ILE A 487 -8.10 -31.65 -20.22
CA ILE A 487 -8.80 -32.93 -20.34
C ILE A 487 -9.84 -32.81 -21.47
N THR A 488 -9.72 -33.63 -22.48
CA THR A 488 -10.63 -33.65 -23.63
C THR A 488 -11.94 -34.36 -23.30
N PRO A 489 -13.01 -34.23 -24.10
CA PRO A 489 -14.27 -34.93 -23.91
C PRO A 489 -14.13 -36.46 -23.92
N ASN A 490 -13.10 -36.97 -24.58
CA ASN A 490 -12.79 -38.40 -24.64
C ASN A 490 -12.03 -38.93 -23.42
N GLY A 491 -11.63 -38.00 -22.50
CA GLY A 491 -10.89 -38.31 -21.28
C GLY A 491 -9.37 -38.31 -21.45
N ASP A 492 -8.85 -37.92 -22.60
CA ASP A 492 -7.42 -37.76 -22.83
C ASP A 492 -6.92 -36.50 -22.09
N THR A 493 -5.72 -36.61 -21.51
CA THR A 493 -5.09 -35.49 -20.78
C THR A 493 -3.88 -34.97 -21.52
N LEU A 494 -3.95 -33.73 -21.96
CA LEU A 494 -2.83 -33.00 -22.54
C LEU A 494 -2.08 -32.26 -21.43
N THR A 495 -0.76 -32.43 -21.39
CA THR A 495 0.08 -31.91 -20.28
C THR A 495 1.12 -30.87 -20.71
N HIS A 496 1.13 -30.49 -21.98
CA HIS A 496 2.08 -29.54 -22.54
C HIS A 496 1.37 -28.42 -23.29
N GLU A 497 1.64 -27.21 -22.90
CA GLU A 497 1.19 -26.01 -23.63
C GLU A 497 1.99 -25.73 -24.91
N PRO A 498 1.42 -25.06 -25.88
CA PRO A 498 0.05 -24.56 -25.96
C PRO A 498 -0.96 -25.68 -26.29
N TYR A 499 -2.15 -25.64 -25.65
CA TYR A 499 -3.22 -26.61 -25.96
C TYR A 499 -3.93 -26.18 -27.24
N ILE A 500 -3.66 -26.91 -28.31
CA ILE A 500 -4.23 -26.69 -29.63
C ILE A 500 -4.80 -28.02 -30.08
N ILE A 501 -6.03 -28.00 -30.59
CA ILE A 501 -6.65 -29.14 -31.27
C ILE A 501 -6.88 -28.69 -32.70
N ASP A 502 -6.13 -29.27 -33.57
CA ASP A 502 -6.24 -29.01 -35.00
C ASP A 502 -7.27 -29.99 -35.60
N ASP A 503 -7.95 -29.55 -36.66
CA ASP A 503 -8.87 -30.40 -37.45
C ASP A 503 -10.00 -30.99 -36.61
N LEU A 504 -10.79 -30.11 -35.99
CA LEU A 504 -11.92 -30.49 -35.13
C LEU A 504 -12.91 -31.42 -35.88
N THR A 505 -13.22 -32.54 -35.25
CA THR A 505 -14.18 -33.51 -35.71
C THR A 505 -15.41 -33.58 -34.81
N LEU A 506 -16.48 -34.22 -35.22
CA LEU A 506 -17.68 -34.40 -34.38
C LEU A 506 -17.37 -35.10 -33.05
N ALA A 507 -16.29 -35.87 -32.99
CA ALA A 507 -15.84 -36.54 -31.78
C ALA A 507 -15.25 -35.54 -30.75
N ASP A 508 -14.86 -34.34 -31.19
CA ASP A 508 -14.29 -33.30 -30.34
C ASP A 508 -15.34 -32.40 -29.72
N THR A 509 -16.63 -32.66 -30.05
CA THR A 509 -17.75 -31.96 -29.41
C THR A 509 -17.92 -32.41 -27.97
N GLY A 510 -17.92 -31.46 -27.01
CA GLY A 510 -18.16 -31.81 -25.62
C GLY A 510 -17.52 -30.81 -24.62
N TYR A 511 -17.47 -31.26 -23.39
CA TYR A 511 -16.83 -30.50 -22.33
C TYR A 511 -15.32 -30.77 -22.28
N TYR A 512 -14.54 -29.71 -22.35
CA TYR A 512 -13.12 -29.70 -22.05
C TYR A 512 -12.92 -29.16 -20.66
N TYR A 513 -12.08 -29.81 -19.87
CA TYR A 513 -11.78 -29.39 -18.51
C TYR A 513 -10.31 -28.96 -18.42
N LEU A 514 -10.06 -27.74 -17.96
CA LEU A 514 -8.74 -27.31 -17.59
C LEU A 514 -8.53 -27.58 -16.11
N ARG A 515 -7.63 -28.50 -15.82
CA ARG A 515 -7.25 -28.89 -14.47
C ARG A 515 -5.93 -28.23 -14.13
N ALA A 516 -5.96 -27.28 -13.21
CA ALA A 516 -4.82 -26.47 -12.83
C ALA A 516 -4.30 -26.89 -11.46
N HIS A 517 -2.99 -27.07 -11.34
CA HIS A 517 -2.33 -27.41 -10.10
C HIS A 517 -1.70 -26.17 -9.50
N SER A 518 -1.92 -25.95 -8.20
CA SER A 518 -1.23 -24.92 -7.43
C SER A 518 -0.26 -25.59 -6.48
N ALA A 519 1.04 -25.41 -6.73
CA ALA A 519 2.09 -25.87 -5.81
C ALA A 519 2.38 -24.83 -4.70
N ILE A 520 1.67 -23.71 -4.71
CA ILE A 520 1.81 -22.65 -3.73
C ILE A 520 0.82 -22.93 -2.63
N GLY A 521 1.30 -23.51 -1.54
CA GLY A 521 0.48 -23.77 -0.38
C GLY A 521 0.59 -25.19 0.15
N CYS A 522 -0.07 -25.43 1.27
CA CYS A 522 0.07 -26.65 2.08
C CYS A 522 -0.73 -27.83 1.57
N GLU A 523 -1.54 -27.65 0.56
CA GLU A 523 -2.35 -28.71 -0.05
C GLU A 523 -2.09 -28.77 -1.55
N ASP A 524 -1.89 -30.00 -2.01
CA ASP A 524 -1.79 -30.39 -3.41
C ASP A 524 -3.20 -30.28 -4.03
N THR A 525 -3.65 -29.07 -4.32
CA THR A 525 -5.01 -28.82 -4.80
C THR A 525 -5.03 -28.67 -6.31
N TRP A 526 -5.99 -29.34 -6.90
CA TRP A 526 -6.32 -29.21 -8.31
C TRP A 526 -7.62 -28.43 -8.47
N LEU A 527 -7.52 -27.29 -9.15
CA LEU A 527 -8.66 -26.49 -9.57
C LEU A 527 -9.19 -27.03 -10.89
N LEU A 528 -10.45 -26.76 -11.18
CA LEU A 528 -11.11 -27.24 -12.39
C LEU A 528 -11.98 -26.12 -12.95
N ASP A 529 -11.72 -25.73 -14.19
CA ASP A 529 -12.63 -24.92 -14.99
C ASP A 529 -13.00 -25.68 -16.29
N SER A 530 -14.05 -25.29 -16.96
CA SER A 530 -14.54 -26.02 -18.12
C SER A 530 -15.15 -25.14 -19.20
N VAL A 531 -14.95 -25.54 -20.42
CA VAL A 531 -15.60 -24.97 -21.60
C VAL A 531 -16.24 -26.06 -22.42
N ARG A 532 -17.43 -25.81 -22.94
CA ARG A 532 -18.11 -26.72 -23.85
C ARG A 532 -17.90 -26.25 -25.28
N ILE A 533 -17.25 -27.08 -26.08
CA ILE A 533 -17.11 -26.86 -27.52
C ILE A 533 -18.30 -27.49 -28.21
N GLN A 534 -18.97 -26.72 -29.06
CA GLN A 534 -20.01 -27.16 -29.98
C GLN A 534 -19.52 -26.96 -31.39
N LEU A 535 -19.62 -28.04 -32.21
CA LEU A 535 -19.34 -27.95 -33.63
C LEU A 535 -20.67 -27.79 -34.39
N ILE A 536 -20.69 -26.83 -35.29
CA ILE A 536 -21.80 -26.66 -36.24
C ILE A 536 -21.33 -27.23 -37.57
N ASN A 537 -22.15 -28.08 -38.12
CA ASN A 537 -21.90 -28.71 -39.41
C ASN A 537 -22.21 -27.70 -40.53
N SER A 538 -21.46 -26.60 -40.60
CA SER A 538 -21.56 -25.59 -41.65
C SER A 538 -20.17 -25.05 -41.99
N TYR A 539 -19.87 -25.10 -43.27
CA TYR A 539 -18.71 -24.37 -43.80
C TYR A 539 -19.07 -22.88 -43.84
N LYS A 540 -18.56 -22.11 -42.95
CA LYS A 540 -18.60 -20.64 -43.03
C LYS A 540 -17.24 -20.16 -43.47
N PRO A 541 -17.11 -19.57 -44.68
CA PRO A 541 -15.89 -18.89 -45.05
C PRO A 541 -15.67 -17.76 -44.03
N ASP A 542 -14.45 -17.57 -43.60
CA ASP A 542 -14.07 -16.53 -42.69
C ASP A 542 -12.98 -15.71 -43.37
N LEU A 543 -13.36 -14.57 -43.90
CA LEU A 543 -12.45 -13.59 -44.49
C LEU A 543 -11.75 -12.75 -43.42
N GLY A 544 -12.11 -13.01 -42.15
CA GLY A 544 -11.69 -12.23 -41.04
C GLY A 544 -12.49 -10.94 -40.87
N PRO A 545 -12.13 -10.15 -39.88
CA PRO A 545 -12.74 -8.86 -39.64
C PRO A 545 -12.40 -7.89 -40.76
N ASP A 546 -13.24 -6.86 -40.89
CA ASP A 546 -12.98 -5.70 -41.76
C ASP A 546 -11.55 -5.20 -41.57
N GLN A 547 -10.88 -4.90 -42.66
CA GLN A 547 -9.51 -4.45 -42.61
C GLN A 547 -9.40 -2.98 -42.98
N SER A 548 -8.68 -2.30 -42.18
CA SER A 548 -8.29 -0.94 -42.40
C SER A 548 -6.79 -0.92 -42.71
N LEU A 549 -6.44 -0.49 -43.90
CA LEU A 549 -5.12 -0.49 -44.46
C LEU A 549 -4.71 0.91 -44.86
N CYS A 550 -3.45 1.10 -45.03
CA CYS A 550 -2.96 2.40 -45.44
C CYS A 550 -2.77 2.42 -46.96
N THR A 551 -2.98 3.57 -47.57
CA THR A 551 -2.80 3.74 -49.03
C THR A 551 -1.40 3.31 -49.44
N GLY A 552 -1.34 2.41 -50.39
CA GLY A 552 -0.09 1.81 -50.89
C GLY A 552 0.21 0.41 -50.41
N GLU A 553 -0.57 -0.09 -49.41
CA GLU A 553 -0.54 -1.48 -49.02
C GLU A 553 -1.35 -2.33 -50.00
N VAL A 554 -1.10 -3.60 -49.96
CA VAL A 554 -1.76 -4.63 -50.78
C VAL A 554 -2.23 -5.72 -49.81
N VAL A 555 -3.50 -6.07 -49.89
CA VAL A 555 -4.03 -7.19 -49.14
C VAL A 555 -4.39 -8.36 -50.04
N MET A 556 -3.98 -9.56 -49.63
CA MET A 556 -4.43 -10.80 -50.25
C MET A 556 -5.57 -11.37 -49.39
N LEU A 557 -6.76 -11.39 -49.93
CA LEU A 557 -7.87 -12.10 -49.32
C LEU A 557 -7.84 -13.55 -49.70
N HIS A 558 -7.86 -14.42 -48.73
CA HIS A 558 -7.87 -15.87 -48.91
C HIS A 558 -9.14 -16.49 -48.33
N ALA A 559 -9.64 -17.49 -48.99
CA ALA A 559 -10.78 -18.24 -48.51
C ALA A 559 -10.51 -19.03 -47.21
N ASN A 560 -9.30 -18.98 -46.67
CA ASN A 560 -8.79 -19.73 -45.49
C ASN A 560 -9.09 -21.26 -45.50
N TYR A 561 -9.55 -21.74 -46.60
CA TYR A 561 -9.83 -23.17 -46.79
C TYR A 561 -9.61 -23.54 -48.25
N SER A 562 -8.76 -24.48 -48.53
CA SER A 562 -8.64 -25.06 -49.84
C SER A 562 -8.95 -26.54 -49.78
N ALA A 563 -10.11 -26.94 -50.27
CA ALA A 563 -10.46 -28.32 -50.53
C ALA A 563 -10.84 -28.48 -51.99
N ASN A 564 -10.62 -29.68 -52.53
CA ASN A 564 -10.83 -29.97 -53.93
C ASN A 564 -12.30 -29.97 -54.38
N ASP A 565 -13.24 -29.82 -53.42
CA ASP A 565 -14.69 -29.97 -53.63
C ASP A 565 -15.43 -28.66 -53.28
N VAL A 566 -14.72 -27.51 -53.26
CA VAL A 566 -15.27 -26.22 -52.89
C VAL A 566 -15.24 -25.25 -54.07
N GLU A 567 -16.34 -24.70 -54.44
CA GLU A 567 -16.43 -23.61 -55.43
C GLU A 567 -16.38 -22.25 -54.73
N TYR A 568 -15.47 -21.42 -55.22
CA TYR A 568 -15.27 -20.04 -54.69
C TYR A 568 -15.83 -19.07 -55.72
N THR A 569 -16.58 -18.06 -55.24
CA THR A 569 -17.05 -16.98 -56.08
C THR A 569 -16.96 -15.68 -55.35
N TRP A 570 -16.14 -14.75 -55.84
CA TRP A 570 -16.01 -13.43 -55.29
C TRP A 570 -16.96 -12.45 -56.02
N ASN A 571 -17.41 -11.42 -55.34
CA ASN A 571 -18.23 -10.35 -55.94
C ASN A 571 -17.46 -9.58 -57.02
N THR A 572 -16.16 -9.69 -57.11
CA THR A 572 -15.33 -9.18 -58.19
C THR A 572 -15.45 -9.98 -59.47
N GLY A 573 -16.03 -11.20 -59.41
CA GLY A 573 -16.12 -12.11 -60.52
C GLY A 573 -15.00 -13.13 -60.58
N ASP A 574 -14.06 -13.08 -59.67
CA ASP A 574 -12.98 -14.06 -59.53
C ASP A 574 -13.49 -15.37 -58.93
N THR A 575 -12.90 -16.49 -59.33
CA THR A 575 -13.27 -17.85 -58.84
C THR A 575 -12.10 -18.57 -58.16
N GLY A 576 -11.06 -17.85 -57.81
CA GLY A 576 -9.91 -18.40 -57.08
C GLY A 576 -10.17 -18.44 -55.56
N ASP A 577 -9.36 -19.22 -54.83
CA ASP A 577 -9.32 -19.26 -53.38
C ASP A 577 -8.71 -17.98 -52.77
N SER A 578 -8.25 -17.07 -53.61
CA SER A 578 -7.63 -15.83 -53.17
C SER A 578 -7.76 -14.74 -54.21
N ILE A 579 -7.85 -13.48 -53.75
CA ILE A 579 -7.81 -12.29 -54.58
C ILE A 579 -6.86 -11.24 -54.00
N GLU A 580 -6.24 -10.46 -54.90
CA GLU A 580 -5.43 -9.30 -54.54
C GLU A 580 -6.30 -8.06 -54.48
N VAL A 581 -6.27 -7.34 -53.38
CA VAL A 581 -7.06 -6.13 -53.17
C VAL A 581 -6.16 -4.92 -52.92
N ILE A 582 -6.42 -3.87 -53.70
CA ILE A 582 -5.68 -2.59 -53.65
C ILE A 582 -6.63 -1.39 -53.57
N THR A 583 -7.91 -1.60 -53.52
CA THR A 583 -8.96 -0.53 -53.48
C THR A 583 -9.93 -0.76 -52.35
N SER A 584 -10.40 0.34 -51.77
CA SER A 584 -11.48 0.26 -50.77
C SER A 584 -12.75 -0.29 -51.36
N GLY A 585 -13.40 -1.19 -50.67
CA GLY A 585 -14.66 -1.77 -51.11
C GLY A 585 -15.13 -2.92 -50.24
N GLU A 586 -16.32 -3.39 -50.52
CA GLU A 586 -16.87 -4.61 -49.97
C GLU A 586 -16.47 -5.79 -50.84
N TYR A 587 -15.86 -6.80 -50.21
CA TYR A 587 -15.48 -8.04 -50.86
C TYR A 587 -16.26 -9.19 -50.24
N ILE A 588 -16.99 -9.91 -51.07
CA ILE A 588 -17.86 -11.00 -50.66
C ILE A 588 -17.33 -12.29 -51.30
N LEU A 589 -17.00 -13.27 -50.44
CA LEU A 589 -16.72 -14.63 -50.87
C LEU A 589 -17.94 -15.51 -50.61
N ASN A 590 -18.44 -16.11 -51.64
CA ASN A 590 -19.41 -17.18 -51.55
C ASN A 590 -18.71 -18.53 -51.76
N VAL A 591 -18.96 -19.43 -50.87
CA VAL A 591 -18.40 -20.78 -50.88
C VAL A 591 -19.57 -21.75 -50.96
N ALA A 592 -19.55 -22.62 -51.94
CA ALA A 592 -20.51 -23.69 -52.10
C ALA A 592 -19.78 -25.03 -52.04
N LEU A 593 -20.23 -25.90 -51.14
CA LEU A 593 -19.77 -27.29 -51.07
C LEU A 593 -20.84 -28.19 -51.72
N ASP A 594 -20.44 -28.86 -52.76
CA ASP A 594 -21.29 -29.86 -53.43
C ASP A 594 -21.03 -31.23 -52.75
N ASP A 595 -21.77 -31.54 -51.71
CA ASP A 595 -21.77 -32.88 -51.16
C ASP A 595 -22.95 -33.68 -51.78
N PRO A 596 -22.65 -34.67 -52.61
CA PRO A 596 -23.67 -35.45 -53.32
C PRO A 596 -24.58 -36.29 -52.40
N ASP A 597 -24.26 -36.45 -51.11
CA ASP A 597 -25.00 -37.26 -50.15
C ASP A 597 -25.69 -36.44 -49.02
N ALA A 598 -25.50 -35.16 -48.94
CA ALA A 598 -26.11 -34.35 -47.90
C ALA A 598 -27.29 -33.52 -48.41
N SER A 599 -28.45 -33.69 -47.79
CA SER A 599 -29.59 -32.78 -47.93
C SER A 599 -29.35 -31.37 -47.35
N PHE A 600 -28.12 -30.96 -47.20
CA PHE A 600 -27.66 -29.66 -46.77
C PHE A 600 -26.58 -29.16 -47.70
N THR A 601 -26.91 -28.20 -48.52
CA THR A 601 -25.91 -27.32 -49.16
C THR A 601 -25.42 -26.34 -48.12
N CYS A 602 -24.16 -26.46 -47.72
CA CYS A 602 -23.51 -25.41 -46.96
C CYS A 602 -23.15 -24.28 -47.94
N GLU A 603 -24.12 -23.51 -48.34
CA GLU A 603 -23.84 -22.19 -48.90
C GLU A 603 -23.59 -21.27 -47.75
N SER A 604 -22.38 -20.80 -47.63
CA SER A 604 -22.07 -19.73 -46.71
C SER A 604 -21.29 -18.65 -47.43
N SER A 605 -21.55 -17.44 -47.08
CA SER A 605 -20.78 -16.31 -47.56
C SER A 605 -20.18 -15.58 -46.39
N ASP A 606 -19.03 -15.06 -46.61
CA ASP A 606 -18.47 -14.09 -45.73
C ASP A 606 -18.15 -12.81 -46.47
N THR A 607 -18.23 -11.71 -45.75
CA THR A 607 -18.07 -10.39 -46.31
C THR A 607 -17.06 -9.63 -45.48
N ILE A 608 -16.10 -9.06 -46.17
CA ILE A 608 -15.10 -8.20 -45.53
C ILE A 608 -15.13 -6.82 -46.18
N GLN A 609 -15.07 -5.80 -45.34
CA GLN A 609 -14.87 -4.43 -45.82
C GLN A 609 -13.38 -4.12 -45.77
N ILE A 610 -12.84 -3.67 -46.88
CA ILE A 610 -11.45 -3.21 -46.97
C ILE A 610 -11.47 -1.72 -47.16
N TYR A 611 -10.83 -1.02 -46.28
CA TYR A 611 -10.69 0.42 -46.37
C TYR A 611 -9.21 0.79 -46.46
N PHE A 612 -8.85 1.52 -47.53
CA PHE A 612 -7.50 2.11 -47.65
C PHE A 612 -7.61 3.58 -47.25
N TYR A 613 -7.05 3.84 -46.08
CA TYR A 613 -7.03 5.18 -45.51
C TYR A 613 -5.81 5.98 -46.02
N PRO A 614 -5.93 7.28 -46.21
CA PRO A 614 -4.80 8.11 -46.57
C PRO A 614 -3.78 8.11 -45.44
N LEU A 615 -2.49 8.11 -45.76
CA LEU A 615 -1.40 8.23 -44.79
C LEU A 615 -1.52 9.60 -44.09
N PRO A 616 -1.43 9.62 -42.77
CA PRO A 616 -1.29 10.86 -42.04
C PRO A 616 0.08 11.48 -42.34
N LYS A 617 0.24 12.73 -41.97
CA LYS A 617 1.54 13.42 -42.04
C LYS A 617 1.89 13.94 -40.66
N ALA A 618 2.96 13.42 -40.10
CA ALA A 618 3.47 13.80 -38.80
C ALA A 618 4.16 15.18 -38.83
N ASP A 619 3.81 16.04 -37.89
CA ASP A 619 4.55 17.26 -37.60
C ASP A 619 4.36 17.62 -36.11
N LEU A 620 5.35 18.27 -35.51
CA LEU A 620 5.33 18.59 -34.08
C LEU A 620 5.98 19.94 -33.78
N GLU A 621 5.60 20.53 -32.66
CA GLU A 621 6.23 21.72 -32.12
C GLU A 621 6.38 21.62 -30.59
N ALA A 622 7.34 22.33 -30.03
CA ALA A 622 7.52 22.47 -28.60
C ALA A 622 7.39 23.96 -28.22
N ASP A 623 6.77 24.24 -27.08
CA ASP A 623 6.60 25.61 -26.57
C ASP A 623 7.94 26.24 -26.14
N ILE A 624 8.85 25.42 -25.67
CA ILE A 624 10.20 25.81 -25.28
C ILE A 624 11.21 24.75 -25.73
N THR A 625 12.36 25.16 -26.20
CA THR A 625 13.41 24.25 -26.69
C THR A 625 14.69 24.28 -25.89
N SER A 626 14.76 25.10 -24.86
CA SER A 626 15.91 25.14 -23.96
C SER A 626 15.55 25.66 -22.58
N GLY A 627 16.17 25.13 -21.54
CA GLY A 627 15.96 25.52 -20.15
C GLY A 627 16.79 24.78 -19.14
N CYS A 628 16.43 24.93 -17.88
CA CYS A 628 17.09 24.23 -16.76
C CYS A 628 16.36 22.93 -16.43
N THR A 629 17.12 21.94 -15.99
CA THR A 629 16.55 20.72 -15.46
C THR A 629 16.01 20.89 -14.03
N PRO A 630 14.86 20.31 -13.71
CA PRO A 630 13.92 19.68 -14.63
C PRO A 630 13.27 20.73 -15.53
N LEU A 631 13.34 20.53 -16.85
CA LEU A 631 12.68 21.38 -17.82
C LEU A 631 11.38 20.73 -18.26
N THR A 632 10.27 21.31 -17.88
CA THR A 632 8.95 20.93 -18.36
C THR A 632 8.71 21.53 -19.73
N VAL A 633 8.49 20.69 -20.73
CA VAL A 633 8.25 21.08 -22.11
C VAL A 633 6.89 20.57 -22.56
N HIS A 634 6.08 21.47 -23.11
CA HIS A 634 4.80 21.13 -23.72
C HIS A 634 4.99 20.91 -25.21
N PHE A 635 4.69 19.73 -25.66
CA PHE A 635 4.73 19.41 -27.08
C PHE A 635 3.34 19.51 -27.67
N THR A 636 3.27 20.01 -28.88
CA THR A 636 2.03 20.14 -29.64
C THR A 636 2.13 19.30 -30.91
N ASP A 637 1.14 18.46 -31.11
CA ASP A 637 0.96 17.73 -32.36
C ASP A 637 0.34 18.66 -33.42
N LEU A 638 1.06 18.84 -34.52
CA LEU A 638 0.61 19.64 -35.69
C LEU A 638 0.31 18.73 -36.88
N SER A 639 0.15 17.47 -36.65
CA SER A 639 -0.08 16.46 -37.69
C SER A 639 -1.39 16.66 -38.44
N THR A 640 -1.43 16.12 -39.64
CA THR A 640 -2.63 16.17 -40.48
C THR A 640 -3.05 14.75 -40.89
N PRO A 641 -4.34 14.45 -40.97
CA PRO A 641 -5.54 15.31 -40.76
C PRO A 641 -5.61 15.83 -39.31
N ASN A 642 -6.67 16.28 -38.76
CA ASN A 642 -6.77 16.87 -37.44
C ASN A 642 -6.07 16.01 -36.36
N PRO A 643 -5.11 16.52 -35.56
CA PRO A 643 -4.43 15.78 -34.51
C PRO A 643 -5.34 15.05 -33.51
N ASP A 644 -6.48 15.67 -33.15
CA ASP A 644 -7.48 15.09 -32.21
C ASP A 644 -8.08 13.76 -32.68
N SER A 645 -7.85 13.39 -33.95
CA SER A 645 -8.31 12.11 -34.51
C SER A 645 -7.22 11.05 -34.64
N LEU A 646 -6.01 11.38 -34.25
CA LEU A 646 -4.84 10.51 -34.33
C LEU A 646 -4.48 9.97 -32.96
N THR A 647 -3.94 8.78 -32.90
CA THR A 647 -3.20 8.34 -31.71
C THR A 647 -1.74 8.70 -31.88
N THR A 648 -1.17 9.20 -30.85
CA THR A 648 0.17 9.72 -30.82
C THR A 648 1.04 8.86 -29.93
N GLU A 649 2.26 8.61 -30.39
CA GLU A 649 3.31 8.03 -29.59
C GLU A 649 4.54 8.93 -29.69
N TRP A 650 4.91 9.46 -28.56
CA TRP A 650 6.06 10.31 -28.45
C TRP A 650 7.22 9.56 -27.83
N TYR A 651 8.36 9.67 -28.47
CA TYR A 651 9.61 9.09 -27.97
C TYR A 651 10.62 10.20 -27.78
N PHE A 652 11.22 10.21 -26.64
CA PHE A 652 12.21 11.20 -26.27
C PHE A 652 13.54 10.50 -26.07
N PHE A 653 14.59 10.99 -26.71
CA PHE A 653 15.90 10.33 -26.75
C PHE A 653 16.96 11.25 -26.18
N ASP A 654 17.92 10.66 -25.47
CA ASP A 654 19.16 11.32 -25.08
C ASP A 654 20.11 11.50 -26.27
N GLU A 655 21.25 12.11 -26.02
CA GLU A 655 22.32 12.29 -27.02
C GLU A 655 22.94 10.97 -27.56
N ASN A 656 22.73 9.87 -26.84
CA ASN A 656 23.18 8.52 -27.19
C ASN A 656 22.09 7.68 -27.88
N PHE A 657 20.93 8.30 -28.19
CA PHE A 657 19.75 7.67 -28.77
C PHE A 657 19.07 6.61 -27.88
N ASN A 658 19.28 6.66 -26.60
CA ASN A 658 18.46 5.87 -25.67
C ASN A 658 17.13 6.57 -25.45
N ILE A 659 16.05 5.81 -25.38
CA ILE A 659 14.73 6.33 -25.00
C ILE A 659 14.79 6.68 -23.51
N ILE A 660 14.53 7.94 -23.20
CA ILE A 660 14.49 8.45 -21.84
C ILE A 660 13.06 8.59 -21.34
N ASP A 661 12.13 8.82 -22.26
CA ASP A 661 10.72 8.90 -21.93
C ASP A 661 9.86 8.54 -23.15
N TYR A 662 8.60 8.25 -22.84
CA TYR A 662 7.58 7.87 -23.79
C TYR A 662 6.22 8.43 -23.32
N SER A 663 5.45 8.94 -24.25
CA SER A 663 4.08 9.38 -23.98
C SER A 663 3.15 9.00 -25.12
N ASN A 664 1.89 8.82 -24.80
CA ASN A 664 0.80 8.60 -25.73
C ASN A 664 -0.30 9.68 -25.62
N GLU A 665 0.00 10.78 -24.97
CA GLU A 665 -0.88 11.94 -24.94
C GLU A 665 -0.77 12.73 -26.23
N ASP A 666 -1.86 13.36 -26.69
CA ASP A 666 -1.88 14.14 -27.92
C ASP A 666 -0.89 15.30 -27.88
N ASN A 667 -0.77 15.92 -26.73
CA ASN A 667 0.15 17.03 -26.49
C ASN A 667 0.87 16.79 -25.16
N PRO A 668 1.90 15.94 -25.12
CA PRO A 668 2.53 15.55 -23.88
C PRO A 668 3.30 16.67 -23.25
N VAL A 669 3.38 16.58 -21.95
CA VAL A 669 4.24 17.41 -21.12
C VAL A 669 5.35 16.53 -20.57
N ILE A 670 6.57 16.82 -20.90
CA ILE A 670 7.73 16.01 -20.52
C ILE A 670 8.68 16.83 -19.68
N ASP A 671 9.11 16.20 -18.60
CA ASP A 671 10.12 16.76 -17.70
C ASP A 671 11.49 16.18 -18.02
N PHE A 672 12.37 17.01 -18.56
CA PHE A 672 13.76 16.65 -18.79
C PHE A 672 14.56 16.90 -17.52
N THR A 673 14.92 15.83 -16.84
CA THR A 673 15.57 15.86 -15.53
C THR A 673 17.08 16.00 -15.58
N ASP A 674 17.70 15.58 -16.69
CA ASP A 674 19.14 15.63 -16.87
C ASP A 674 19.55 16.73 -17.86
N GLY A 675 20.75 17.24 -17.69
CA GLY A 675 21.32 18.20 -18.64
C GLY A 675 21.80 17.48 -19.91
N GLY A 676 21.39 17.98 -21.06
CA GLY A 676 21.75 17.34 -22.31
C GLY A 676 21.01 17.88 -23.53
N SER A 677 21.20 17.21 -24.65
CA SER A 677 20.48 17.50 -25.89
C SER A 677 19.59 16.32 -26.23
N TYR A 678 18.31 16.59 -26.39
CA TYR A 678 17.31 15.58 -26.57
C TYR A 678 16.64 15.67 -27.94
N SER A 679 16.41 14.51 -28.51
CA SER A 679 15.69 14.38 -29.78
C SER A 679 14.27 13.88 -29.51
N VAL A 680 13.35 14.36 -30.32
CA VAL A 680 11.93 14.05 -30.16
C VAL A 680 11.42 13.39 -31.42
N LYS A 681 10.81 12.23 -31.29
CA LYS A 681 10.11 11.54 -32.35
C LYS A 681 8.64 11.44 -32.02
N LEU A 682 7.81 11.92 -32.91
CA LEU A 682 6.39 11.69 -32.90
C LEU A 682 6.07 10.60 -33.92
N VAL A 683 5.38 9.59 -33.51
CA VAL A 683 4.72 8.61 -34.36
C VAL A 683 3.24 8.84 -34.19
N ILE A 684 2.58 9.02 -35.29
CA ILE A 684 1.14 9.21 -35.33
C ILE A 684 0.48 8.01 -35.98
N THR A 685 -0.63 7.62 -35.42
CA THR A 685 -1.43 6.53 -35.97
C THR A 685 -2.87 6.98 -36.08
N THR A 686 -3.44 6.83 -37.25
CA THR A 686 -4.88 7.07 -37.40
C THR A 686 -5.67 5.99 -36.65
N PRO A 687 -6.97 6.21 -36.34
CA PRO A 687 -7.82 5.18 -35.75
C PRO A 687 -7.79 3.86 -36.52
N GLU A 688 -7.45 3.95 -37.80
CA GLU A 688 -7.37 2.80 -38.70
C GLU A 688 -5.99 2.16 -38.74
N GLY A 689 -5.00 2.71 -38.05
CA GLY A 689 -3.67 2.13 -37.90
C GLY A 689 -2.64 2.64 -38.92
N CYS A 690 -2.96 3.65 -39.74
CA CYS A 690 -1.98 4.26 -40.66
C CYS A 690 -1.02 5.14 -39.88
N MET A 691 0.27 4.91 -40.12
CA MET A 691 1.31 5.58 -39.35
C MET A 691 2.17 6.48 -40.23
N ASP A 692 2.61 7.56 -39.65
CA ASP A 692 3.74 8.36 -40.10
C ASP A 692 4.57 8.80 -38.90
N SER A 693 5.76 9.23 -39.13
CA SER A 693 6.59 9.71 -38.05
C SER A 693 7.52 10.83 -38.47
N VAL A 694 7.70 11.77 -37.57
CA VAL A 694 8.68 12.84 -37.70
C VAL A 694 9.65 12.78 -36.53
N THR A 695 10.93 13.02 -36.81
CA THR A 695 11.97 13.12 -35.78
C THR A 695 12.67 14.45 -35.87
N LYS A 696 12.64 15.21 -34.77
CA LYS A 696 13.45 16.44 -34.64
C LYS A 696 14.64 16.11 -33.74
N TRP A 697 15.82 16.14 -34.40
CA TRP A 697 17.09 15.80 -33.75
C TRP A 697 17.61 16.98 -32.93
N ASN A 698 18.13 16.71 -31.73
CA ASN A 698 18.68 17.74 -30.81
C ASN A 698 17.75 18.93 -30.63
N TYR A 699 16.46 18.62 -30.47
CA TYR A 699 15.41 19.64 -30.50
C TYR A 699 15.25 20.35 -29.16
N ILE A 700 15.46 19.66 -28.07
CA ILE A 700 15.44 20.22 -26.71
C ILE A 700 16.85 20.21 -26.15
N THR A 701 17.26 21.32 -25.54
CA THR A 701 18.55 21.42 -24.87
C THR A 701 18.34 21.85 -23.43
N THR A 702 18.80 21.04 -22.50
CA THR A 702 18.69 21.35 -21.09
C THR A 702 20.04 21.55 -20.44
N SER A 703 20.07 22.44 -19.52
CA SER A 703 21.22 22.62 -18.62
C SER A 703 20.90 21.99 -17.28
N PRO A 704 21.78 21.18 -16.72
CA PRO A 704 21.48 20.54 -15.45
C PRO A 704 21.26 21.56 -14.35
N GLN A 705 20.19 21.35 -13.59
CA GLN A 705 19.99 22.09 -12.37
C GLN A 705 21.01 21.59 -11.34
N PRO A 706 21.68 22.47 -10.62
CA PRO A 706 22.53 22.04 -9.53
C PRO A 706 21.66 21.35 -8.47
N ASP A 707 22.16 20.28 -7.91
CA ASP A 707 21.58 19.62 -6.74
C ASP A 707 22.53 19.94 -5.58
N ILE A 708 22.01 20.63 -4.60
CA ILE A 708 22.79 21.11 -3.47
C ILE A 708 22.19 20.66 -2.15
N ASP A 709 23.05 20.33 -1.22
CA ASP A 709 22.69 20.07 0.16
C ASP A 709 23.77 20.62 1.09
N PHE A 710 23.53 20.64 2.36
CA PHE A 710 24.55 21.05 3.31
C PHE A 710 24.43 20.32 4.65
N LEU A 711 25.56 20.27 5.33
CA LEU A 711 25.66 19.82 6.71
C LEU A 711 25.91 21.00 7.63
N ALA A 712 25.14 21.09 8.69
CA ALA A 712 25.43 21.95 9.83
C ALA A 712 26.10 21.12 10.94
N SER A 713 27.14 21.63 11.52
CA SER A 713 27.88 20.91 12.58
C SER A 713 28.28 21.87 13.72
N PRO A 714 27.77 21.65 14.90
CA PRO A 714 26.75 20.69 15.27
C PRO A 714 25.35 21.11 14.77
N GLU A 715 24.48 20.18 14.45
CA GLU A 715 23.06 20.44 14.12
C GLU A 715 22.31 21.03 15.31
N ILE A 716 22.76 20.71 16.51
CA ILE A 716 22.29 21.29 17.76
C ILE A 716 23.49 21.93 18.45
N SER A 717 23.46 23.24 18.57
CA SER A 717 24.54 24.04 19.16
C SER A 717 24.14 24.54 20.55
N MET A 718 25.11 24.57 21.47
CA MET A 718 24.92 25.09 22.82
C MET A 718 25.65 26.43 22.95
N ILE A 719 24.95 27.47 23.38
CA ILE A 719 25.56 28.79 23.54
C ILE A 719 26.71 28.72 24.57
N SER A 720 26.55 27.94 25.62
CA SER A 720 27.57 27.76 26.65
C SER A 720 28.80 26.97 26.22
N ASP A 721 28.63 25.98 25.34
CA ASP A 721 29.71 25.06 24.98
C ASP A 721 30.60 25.62 23.86
N ASN A 722 30.01 26.25 22.84
CA ASN A 722 30.72 26.76 21.66
C ASN A 722 30.36 28.21 21.29
N GLY A 723 29.60 28.91 22.13
CA GLY A 723 29.15 30.27 21.88
C GLY A 723 28.05 30.39 20.82
N GLY A 724 27.31 29.32 20.57
CA GLY A 724 26.30 29.28 19.53
C GLY A 724 26.87 29.16 18.11
N ASN A 725 28.14 28.77 17.96
CA ASN A 725 28.77 28.59 16.65
C ASN A 725 28.32 27.32 15.99
N VAL A 726 28.02 27.44 14.70
CA VAL A 726 27.71 26.28 13.82
C VAL A 726 28.53 26.45 12.55
N ASP A 727 29.21 25.40 12.18
CA ASP A 727 29.96 25.29 10.93
C ASP A 727 29.08 24.65 9.86
N PHE A 728 29.04 25.20 8.69
CA PHE A 728 28.28 24.77 7.55
C PHE A 728 29.17 24.29 6.43
N THR A 729 28.84 23.20 5.83
CA THR A 729 29.56 22.65 4.67
C THR A 729 28.55 22.30 3.58
N ALA A 730 28.65 22.95 2.45
CA ALA A 730 27.84 22.63 1.28
C ALA A 730 28.32 21.36 0.59
N TYR A 731 27.37 20.55 0.20
CA TYR A 731 27.54 19.43 -0.71
C TYR A 731 26.96 19.82 -2.05
N LEU A 732 27.78 19.78 -3.06
CA LEU A 732 27.43 20.20 -4.41
C LEU A 732 27.54 19.00 -5.32
N SER A 733 26.58 18.85 -6.20
CA SER A 733 26.61 17.80 -7.23
C SER A 733 27.80 17.96 -8.18
N ASP A 734 28.19 16.87 -8.82
CA ASP A 734 29.36 16.81 -9.72
C ASP A 734 29.28 17.77 -10.92
N ASN A 735 28.08 18.27 -11.24
CA ASN A 735 27.85 19.28 -12.27
C ASN A 735 28.14 20.71 -11.83
N VAL A 736 28.43 20.94 -10.55
CA VAL A 736 28.81 22.25 -10.02
C VAL A 736 30.32 22.43 -10.08
N THR A 737 30.79 23.21 -11.03
CA THR A 737 32.22 23.53 -11.18
C THR A 737 32.63 24.59 -10.16
N SER A 738 33.95 24.65 -9.88
CA SER A 738 34.52 25.66 -8.97
C SER A 738 34.22 27.12 -9.35
N ASP A 739 33.97 27.40 -10.64
CA ASP A 739 33.62 28.73 -11.12
C ASP A 739 32.20 29.16 -10.75
N LEU A 740 31.33 28.20 -10.38
CA LEU A 740 29.96 28.47 -9.97
C LEU A 740 29.82 28.66 -8.46
N THR A 741 30.80 28.28 -7.67
CA THR A 741 30.75 28.40 -6.20
C THR A 741 30.63 29.84 -5.73
N SER A 742 31.08 30.81 -6.53
CA SER A 742 30.92 32.26 -6.22
C SER A 742 29.46 32.73 -6.18
N ASN A 743 28.57 31.93 -6.71
CA ASN A 743 27.13 32.20 -6.74
C ASN A 743 26.37 31.51 -5.60
N LEU A 744 27.06 30.79 -4.71
CA LEU A 744 26.45 30.26 -3.49
C LEU A 744 26.03 31.38 -2.55
N VAL A 745 24.85 31.29 -2.02
CA VAL A 745 24.32 32.21 -1.02
C VAL A 745 23.83 31.40 0.17
N TRP A 746 24.34 31.73 1.34
CA TRP A 746 23.86 31.22 2.62
C TRP A 746 23.01 32.27 3.31
N ASP A 747 21.79 31.93 3.65
CA ASP A 747 20.92 32.67 4.57
C ASP A 747 20.84 31.85 5.87
N PHE A 748 21.31 32.43 6.98
CA PHE A 748 21.39 31.72 8.25
C PHE A 748 20.08 31.70 9.04
N GLY A 749 19.03 32.31 8.52
CA GLY A 749 17.68 32.31 9.14
C GLY A 749 17.51 33.30 10.29
N ASP A 750 18.53 34.10 10.60
CA ASP A 750 18.51 35.18 11.60
C ASP A 750 18.62 36.58 10.98
N GLY A 751 18.68 36.63 9.65
CA GLY A 751 18.77 37.83 8.85
C GLY A 751 20.19 38.17 8.38
N GLU A 752 21.18 37.34 8.66
CA GLU A 752 22.54 37.43 8.13
C GLU A 752 22.74 36.45 6.96
N GLU A 753 23.49 36.88 5.96
CA GLU A 753 23.80 36.17 4.73
C GLU A 753 25.31 36.19 4.42
N THR A 754 25.81 35.15 3.72
CA THR A 754 27.16 35.18 3.13
C THR A 754 27.15 34.57 1.74
N GLN A 755 28.16 34.87 0.92
CA GLN A 755 28.23 34.41 -0.47
C GLN A 755 29.63 33.88 -0.81
N GLY A 756 29.67 32.92 -1.72
CA GLY A 756 30.89 32.39 -2.35
C GLY A 756 31.63 31.33 -1.56
N GLU A 757 31.14 30.94 -0.42
CA GLU A 757 31.83 30.01 0.49
C GLU A 757 31.18 28.60 0.45
N VAL A 758 31.94 27.56 0.12
CA VAL A 758 31.52 26.18 0.21
C VAL A 758 31.46 25.71 1.67
N THR A 759 32.31 26.29 2.50
CA THR A 759 32.32 26.08 3.95
C THR A 759 32.28 27.43 4.65
N THR A 760 31.40 27.60 5.60
CA THR A 760 31.29 28.83 6.38
C THR A 760 30.93 28.51 7.82
N SER A 761 31.04 29.48 8.71
CA SER A 761 30.55 29.33 10.08
C SER A 761 29.73 30.54 10.47
N HIS A 762 28.72 30.31 11.28
CA HIS A 762 27.89 31.39 11.79
C HIS A 762 27.64 31.23 13.28
N VAL A 763 27.52 32.39 13.99
CA VAL A 763 27.35 32.43 15.44
C VAL A 763 25.98 32.98 15.78
N TYR A 764 25.13 32.13 16.29
CA TYR A 764 23.82 32.51 16.80
C TYR A 764 23.91 33.04 18.23
N SER A 765 23.56 34.29 18.41
CA SER A 765 23.64 34.95 19.70
C SER A 765 22.43 34.70 20.62
N THR A 766 21.39 34.13 20.12
CA THR A 766 20.14 33.78 20.82
C THR A 766 19.76 32.34 20.57
N TRP A 767 19.08 31.72 21.53
CA TRP A 767 18.56 30.37 21.34
C TRP A 767 17.31 30.39 20.46
N GLY A 768 17.12 29.34 19.74
CA GLY A 768 16.00 29.18 18.83
C GLY A 768 16.22 28.10 17.76
N ASP A 769 15.21 27.88 16.98
CA ASP A 769 15.28 27.02 15.78
C ASP A 769 15.43 27.95 14.57
N TYR A 770 16.56 27.84 13.88
CA TYR A 770 16.91 28.69 12.73
C TYR A 770 16.84 27.87 11.45
N VAL A 771 16.04 28.33 10.49
CA VAL A 771 15.97 27.72 9.17
C VAL A 771 17.05 28.31 8.28
N VAL A 772 18.11 27.54 8.08
CA VAL A 772 19.23 27.93 7.23
C VAL A 772 18.96 27.51 5.80
N THR A 773 19.17 28.42 4.86
CA THR A 773 18.93 28.19 3.44
C THR A 773 20.21 28.39 2.63
N LEU A 774 20.55 27.37 1.83
CA LEU A 774 21.59 27.45 0.84
C LEU A 774 20.98 27.58 -0.54
N THR A 775 21.44 28.56 -1.33
CA THR A 775 20.95 28.77 -2.70
C THR A 775 22.13 28.85 -3.67
N LEU A 776 21.99 28.21 -4.83
CA LEU A 776 22.95 28.30 -5.93
C LEU A 776 22.22 28.59 -7.24
N VAL A 777 22.75 29.55 -8.03
CA VAL A 777 22.26 29.82 -9.39
C VAL A 777 23.43 29.74 -10.36
N THR A 778 23.33 28.85 -11.35
CA THR A 778 24.36 28.69 -12.41
C THR A 778 24.33 29.85 -13.41
N GLN A 779 25.38 29.98 -14.24
CA GLN A 779 25.41 31.00 -15.31
C GLN A 779 24.30 30.83 -16.35
N GLY A 780 23.75 29.63 -16.51
CA GLY A 780 22.59 29.34 -17.37
C GLY A 780 21.26 29.76 -16.74
N GLY A 781 21.28 30.35 -15.54
CA GLY A 781 20.09 30.74 -14.80
C GLY A 781 19.41 29.58 -14.07
N CYS A 782 20.00 28.40 -14.09
CA CYS A 782 19.50 27.24 -13.36
C CYS A 782 19.97 27.30 -11.91
N GLY A 783 19.03 27.14 -10.97
CA GLY A 783 19.35 27.26 -9.56
C GLY A 783 18.63 26.24 -8.70
N ASP A 784 19.17 26.02 -7.53
CA ASP A 784 18.57 25.20 -6.48
C ASP A 784 18.71 25.87 -5.13
N SER A 785 17.85 25.51 -4.20
CA SER A 785 17.91 25.97 -2.82
C SER A 785 17.43 24.88 -1.84
N VAL A 786 18.16 24.70 -0.77
CA VAL A 786 17.85 23.72 0.28
C VAL A 786 17.85 24.40 1.63
N SER A 787 16.99 23.96 2.52
CA SER A 787 16.89 24.51 3.86
C SER A 787 16.92 23.41 4.92
N HIS A 788 17.73 23.60 5.96
CA HIS A 788 17.78 22.75 7.14
C HIS A 788 17.59 23.58 8.40
N THR A 789 17.07 22.95 9.44
CA THR A 789 16.89 23.64 10.71
C THR A 789 18.07 23.35 11.63
N VAL A 790 18.67 24.41 12.13
CA VAL A 790 19.69 24.39 13.19
C VAL A 790 19.04 24.76 14.51
N ILE A 791 19.32 23.99 15.53
CA ILE A 791 18.78 24.20 16.86
C ILE A 791 19.87 24.77 17.75
N VAL A 792 19.60 25.91 18.38
CA VAL A 792 20.51 26.55 19.33
C VAL A 792 19.88 26.55 20.72
N GLU A 793 20.52 25.83 21.64
CA GLU A 793 20.07 25.70 23.03
C GLU A 793 20.92 26.59 23.98
N ASP A 794 20.36 26.95 25.12
CA ASP A 794 21.04 27.70 26.17
C ASP A 794 21.09 26.90 27.49
N ASP A 795 21.96 27.26 28.39
CA ASP A 795 22.14 26.58 29.68
C ASP A 795 20.98 26.83 30.65
N LEU A 796 20.65 25.80 31.41
CA LEU A 796 19.72 25.91 32.52
C LEU A 796 20.36 26.66 33.68
N ILE A 797 19.60 27.58 34.27
CA ILE A 797 20.03 28.32 35.43
C ILE A 797 19.38 27.79 36.69
N PHE A 798 20.20 27.29 37.62
CA PHE A 798 19.74 26.69 38.87
C PHE A 798 19.94 27.66 40.05
N PRO A 799 18.84 28.14 40.66
CA PRO A 799 18.97 28.96 41.89
C PRO A 799 19.57 28.13 43.01
N ASN A 800 20.40 28.75 43.78
CA ASN A 800 21.11 28.10 44.91
C ASN A 800 20.52 28.45 46.29
N VAL A 801 19.50 29.29 46.36
CA VAL A 801 18.80 29.70 47.59
C VAL A 801 17.32 29.79 47.34
N ILE A 802 16.53 29.36 48.29
CA ILE A 802 15.10 29.65 48.39
C ILE A 802 14.81 30.20 49.81
N THR A 803 13.84 31.10 49.88
CA THR A 803 13.46 31.78 51.13
C THR A 803 11.94 31.64 51.32
N PRO A 804 11.45 30.49 51.72
CA PRO A 804 10.02 30.21 51.83
C PRO A 804 9.41 30.96 53.03
N ASN A 805 9.17 32.26 52.85
CA ASN A 805 8.61 33.14 53.88
C ASN A 805 7.27 33.76 53.45
N GLY A 806 6.81 33.45 52.21
CA GLY A 806 5.50 33.86 51.68
C GLY A 806 5.46 35.31 51.17
N ASP A 807 6.63 35.92 50.89
CA ASP A 807 6.70 37.27 50.35
C ASP A 807 6.65 37.34 48.81
N GLY A 808 6.64 36.21 48.14
CA GLY A 808 6.62 36.07 46.67
C GLY A 808 8.01 36.16 46.05
N ILE A 809 9.08 36.25 46.84
CA ILE A 809 10.46 36.34 46.31
C ILE A 809 11.25 35.11 46.75
N ASN A 810 11.71 34.29 45.80
CA ASN A 810 12.46 33.06 46.04
C ASN A 810 11.72 32.03 46.94
N ASP A 811 10.41 32.11 47.02
CA ASP A 811 9.61 31.13 47.77
C ASP A 811 9.59 29.73 47.16
N VAL A 812 9.90 29.64 45.89
CA VAL A 812 9.97 28.37 45.14
C VAL A 812 11.27 28.23 44.37
N TRP A 813 11.68 27.03 44.13
CA TRP A 813 12.85 26.74 43.33
C TRP A 813 12.48 26.63 41.87
N ALA A 814 12.65 27.70 41.09
CA ALA A 814 12.30 27.78 39.68
C ALA A 814 13.58 27.76 38.83
N ILE A 815 13.66 26.80 37.92
CA ILE A 815 14.83 26.62 37.04
C ILE A 815 14.72 27.64 35.89
N GLY A 816 15.78 28.51 35.78
CA GLY A 816 15.84 29.44 34.64
C GLY A 816 16.21 28.74 33.33
N ASN A 817 15.71 29.27 32.25
CA ASN A 817 15.87 28.74 30.88
C ASN A 817 15.40 27.30 30.68
N LEU A 818 14.64 26.76 31.64
CA LEU A 818 13.95 25.47 31.43
C LEU A 818 12.81 25.74 30.45
N ASN A 819 13.02 25.39 29.19
CA ASN A 819 11.99 25.56 28.17
C ASN A 819 10.84 24.60 28.41
N THR A 820 9.72 25.09 28.86
CA THR A 820 8.46 24.37 29.02
C THR A 820 7.36 25.00 28.16
N ASP A 821 7.74 25.86 27.19
CA ASP A 821 6.80 26.34 26.20
C ASP A 821 6.35 25.11 25.37
N ILE A 822 5.18 24.67 25.73
CA ILE A 822 4.52 23.52 25.11
C ILE A 822 4.34 23.85 23.63
N ASN A 823 5.08 23.17 22.77
CA ASN A 823 4.70 23.11 21.37
C ASN A 823 3.32 22.43 21.30
N PRO A 824 2.25 23.11 20.84
CA PRO A 824 0.92 22.51 20.80
C PRO A 824 0.87 21.25 19.89
N GLU A 825 1.88 21.07 19.03
CA GLU A 825 1.96 19.96 18.08
C GLU A 825 2.73 18.75 18.62
N ASP A 826 3.53 18.90 19.70
CA ASP A 826 4.20 17.81 20.41
C ASP A 826 4.24 18.06 21.94
N PRO A 827 3.17 17.72 22.67
CA PRO A 827 3.09 17.93 24.11
C PRO A 827 4.12 17.13 24.93
N ASP A 828 4.78 16.15 24.35
CA ASP A 828 5.69 15.23 25.05
C ASP A 828 7.16 15.60 24.91
N GLU A 829 7.53 16.59 24.07
CA GLU A 829 8.91 16.96 23.77
C GLU A 829 9.71 17.44 24.99
N TYR A 830 9.05 17.99 26.00
CA TYR A 830 9.70 18.64 27.14
C TYR A 830 9.45 17.98 28.50
N ARG A 831 8.83 16.80 28.55
CA ARG A 831 8.47 16.11 29.80
C ARG A 831 9.52 15.14 30.35
N HIS A 832 10.70 15.07 29.76
CA HIS A 832 11.69 14.07 30.17
C HIS A 832 12.75 14.67 31.08
N ASN A 833 12.36 15.28 32.19
CA ASN A 833 13.28 15.66 33.25
C ASN A 833 12.93 14.93 34.56
N GLU A 834 13.90 14.82 35.44
CA GLU A 834 13.74 14.26 36.78
C GLU A 834 14.50 15.11 37.78
N LEU A 835 13.80 15.67 38.75
CA LEU A 835 14.38 16.39 39.84
C LEU A 835 14.37 15.53 41.11
N ARG A 836 15.51 15.43 41.72
CA ARG A 836 15.69 14.74 43.03
C ARG A 836 16.46 15.65 43.95
N ILE A 837 15.90 15.92 45.14
CA ILE A 837 16.55 16.74 46.16
C ILE A 837 16.72 15.86 47.41
N SER A 838 17.90 15.92 48.01
CA SER A 838 18.29 15.14 49.21
C SER A 838 18.86 16.05 50.29
N ASP A 839 18.73 15.63 51.53
CA ASP A 839 19.39 16.26 52.63
C ASP A 839 20.91 15.93 52.66
N ARG A 840 21.66 16.53 53.57
CA ARG A 840 23.10 16.32 53.70
C ARG A 840 23.54 14.86 54.02
N TRP A 841 22.58 14.00 54.34
CA TRP A 841 22.81 12.59 54.64
C TRP A 841 22.43 11.69 53.48
N GLY A 842 22.00 12.27 52.38
CA GLY A 842 21.60 11.57 51.17
C GLY A 842 20.17 11.03 51.20
N LYS A 843 19.37 11.36 52.21
CA LYS A 843 17.96 11.01 52.21
C LYS A 843 17.19 11.91 51.27
N VAL A 844 16.52 11.34 50.31
CA VAL A 844 15.68 12.07 49.35
C VAL A 844 14.50 12.70 50.10
N VAL A 845 14.38 14.03 49.97
CA VAL A 845 13.34 14.86 50.59
C VAL A 845 12.31 15.33 49.56
N PHE A 846 12.69 15.36 48.30
CA PHE A 846 11.81 15.67 47.17
C PHE A 846 12.24 14.88 45.93
N HIS A 847 11.26 14.36 45.26
CA HIS A 847 11.52 13.62 43.99
C HIS A 847 10.32 13.71 43.09
N VAL A 848 10.52 14.22 41.90
CA VAL A 848 9.48 14.35 40.89
C VAL A 848 10.08 14.09 39.50
N LYS A 849 9.33 13.48 38.65
CA LYS A 849 9.56 13.41 37.22
C LYS A 849 8.74 14.48 36.54
N ASN A 850 9.28 15.02 35.46
CA ASN A 850 8.68 16.11 34.71
C ASN A 850 8.46 17.36 35.59
N TYR A 851 9.55 17.80 36.21
CA TYR A 851 9.53 19.05 36.98
C TYR A 851 9.25 20.21 36.04
N ASP A 852 8.24 21.00 36.32
CA ASP A 852 7.67 22.02 35.45
C ASP A 852 7.56 23.42 36.10
N THR A 853 8.35 23.66 37.17
CA THR A 853 8.46 24.99 37.78
C THR A 853 9.70 25.69 37.27
N TRP A 854 9.52 26.77 36.52
CA TRP A 854 10.58 27.45 35.80
C TRP A 854 10.48 29.00 35.89
N SER A 855 11.55 29.68 35.55
CA SER A 855 11.58 31.15 35.51
C SER A 855 12.14 31.67 34.19
N LYS A 856 11.50 32.74 33.68
CA LYS A 856 11.93 33.47 32.48
C LYS A 856 11.67 34.97 32.68
N ASP A 857 12.62 35.79 32.34
CA ASP A 857 12.52 37.27 32.44
C ASP A 857 12.03 37.81 33.81
N GLY A 858 12.42 37.12 34.88
CA GLY A 858 12.05 37.46 36.24
C GLY A 858 10.64 37.07 36.67
N GLN A 859 9.90 36.40 35.85
CA GLN A 859 8.62 35.78 36.18
C GLN A 859 8.77 34.29 36.48
N ILE A 860 8.08 33.83 37.52
CA ILE A 860 8.05 32.39 37.90
C ILE A 860 6.75 31.78 37.43
N HIS A 861 6.87 30.70 36.70
CA HIS A 861 5.77 29.81 36.32
C HIS A 861 5.73 28.60 37.25
N LEU A 862 4.66 28.48 38.04
CA LEU A 862 4.48 27.38 38.98
C LEU A 862 3.89 26.17 38.28
N GLY A 863 4.60 25.05 38.37
CA GLY A 863 4.08 23.74 37.91
C GLY A 863 3.16 23.09 38.93
N GLU A 864 2.78 21.84 38.62
CA GLU A 864 1.89 21.04 39.46
C GLU A 864 2.52 20.66 40.83
N ASN A 865 3.85 20.49 40.88
CA ASN A 865 4.61 20.06 42.03
C ASN A 865 5.83 20.94 42.27
N PRO A 866 5.65 22.22 42.60
CA PRO A 866 6.79 23.13 42.83
C PRO A 866 7.54 22.72 44.10
N PHE A 867 8.87 22.83 44.07
CA PHE A 867 9.67 22.65 45.28
C PHE A 867 9.72 23.98 46.04
N THR A 868 9.00 24.05 47.17
CA THR A 868 8.94 25.23 48.05
C THR A 868 9.86 25.10 49.28
N GLY A 869 10.16 23.88 49.66
CA GLY A 869 10.97 23.62 50.88
C GLY A 869 10.25 23.90 52.20
N ASP A 870 8.93 24.16 52.20
CA ASP A 870 8.12 24.56 53.37
C ASP A 870 8.24 23.59 54.55
N ASP A 871 8.25 22.28 54.28
CA ASP A 871 8.31 21.22 55.29
C ASP A 871 9.73 20.86 55.73
N LEU A 872 10.74 21.55 55.23
CA LEU A 872 12.14 21.26 55.47
C LEU A 872 12.75 22.29 56.43
N SER A 873 13.74 21.90 57.22
CA SER A 873 14.50 22.85 58.10
C SER A 873 15.45 23.70 57.29
N ASP A 874 15.81 24.88 57.82
CA ASP A 874 16.88 25.68 57.26
C ASP A 874 18.15 24.87 57.12
N GLY A 875 18.83 25.02 55.99
CA GLY A 875 20.05 24.28 55.72
C GLY A 875 20.30 24.07 54.24
N VAL A 876 21.35 23.30 53.99
CA VAL A 876 21.81 23.01 52.60
C VAL A 876 21.26 21.62 52.19
N TYR A 877 20.61 21.60 51.08
CA TYR A 877 20.11 20.42 50.40
C TYR A 877 20.80 20.27 49.05
N TYR A 878 20.84 19.06 48.52
CA TYR A 878 21.56 18.78 47.30
C TYR A 878 20.58 18.29 46.24
N TYR A 879 20.60 18.88 45.09
CA TYR A 879 19.76 18.42 43.98
C TYR A 879 20.54 17.66 42.93
N THR A 880 19.85 16.79 42.27
CA THR A 880 20.22 16.21 41.00
C THR A 880 19.07 16.46 40.04
N PHE A 881 19.36 17.15 38.98
CA PHE A 881 18.38 17.40 37.91
C PHE A 881 18.89 16.74 36.65
N THR A 882 18.09 15.85 36.10
CA THR A 882 18.39 15.16 34.84
C THR A 882 17.40 15.66 33.82
N TYR A 883 17.88 16.12 32.70
CA TYR A 883 17.07 16.64 31.61
C TYR A 883 17.53 16.05 30.27
N LYS A 884 16.58 15.66 29.47
CA LYS A 884 16.82 15.19 28.10
C LYS A 884 16.43 16.30 27.14
N GLY A 885 17.37 17.19 26.82
CA GLY A 885 17.24 18.16 25.75
C GLY A 885 17.37 17.52 24.36
N LYS A 886 17.16 18.32 23.33
CA LYS A 886 17.32 17.86 21.93
C LYS A 886 18.76 17.43 21.65
N ALA A 887 19.75 18.14 22.19
CA ALA A 887 21.16 17.86 21.96
C ALA A 887 21.67 16.64 22.74
N LYS A 888 21.39 16.56 24.03
CA LYS A 888 21.93 15.53 24.92
C LYS A 888 21.10 15.38 26.19
N THR A 889 21.20 14.20 26.81
CA THR A 889 20.77 14.07 28.22
C THR A 889 21.87 14.57 29.13
N THR A 890 21.57 15.56 29.92
CA THR A 890 22.51 16.17 30.83
C THR A 890 22.00 16.03 32.26
N GLN A 891 22.92 15.89 33.19
CA GLN A 891 22.63 15.81 34.60
C GLN A 891 23.39 16.89 35.33
N TRP A 892 22.66 17.72 36.09
CA TRP A 892 23.22 18.74 36.93
C TRP A 892 23.12 18.35 38.40
N HIS A 893 24.12 18.74 39.14
CA HIS A 893 24.21 18.55 40.57
C HIS A 893 24.55 19.86 41.24
N GLY A 894 23.92 20.18 42.31
CA GLY A 894 24.21 21.40 43.05
C GLY A 894 23.57 21.38 44.44
N SER A 895 23.58 22.52 45.07
CA SER A 895 22.98 22.68 46.39
C SER A 895 21.96 23.81 46.37
N ILE A 896 20.94 23.63 47.16
CA ILE A 896 19.92 24.62 47.46
C ILE A 896 20.04 24.94 48.95
N THR A 897 20.14 26.21 49.32
CA THR A 897 20.08 26.63 50.69
C THR A 897 18.69 27.13 51.02
N ILE A 898 18.06 26.55 52.03
CA ILE A 898 16.79 27.00 52.53
C ILE A 898 17.05 27.93 53.73
N ILE A 899 16.56 29.15 53.68
CA ILE A 899 16.68 30.18 54.72
C ILE A 899 15.28 30.80 54.94
N ARG A 900 14.81 30.84 56.20
CA ARG A 900 13.55 31.49 56.58
C ARG A 900 13.78 32.75 57.35
#